data_cc84820330e3ab9fcd9efc3605490e8c
#
_entry.id   cc84820330e3ab9fcd9efc3605490e8c
#
_cell.length_a   1.000
_cell.length_b   1.000
_cell.length_c   1.000
_cell.angle_alpha   90.00
_cell.angle_beta   90.00
_cell.angle_gamma   90.00
#
_symmetry.space_group_name_H-M   'P 1'
#
loop_
_entity.id
_entity.type
_entity.pdbx_description
1 polymer ?
#
loop_
_entity_poly.entity_id
_entity_poly.type
_entity_poly.pdbx_seq_one_letter_code
_entity_poly.pdbx_strand_id
1 'polypeptide(L)'
;MDIFKMSHLMLLFYVIFNVFLSYTTAQNSGDSYWLLRIKSSFVDPDKTLSNWSSATSVCSWNGLTCSDDQSHVISMNLSSSGLSGVMSPDFSHLTSLQTLDLSSNALSGRIPSELGHLEKLRELLLYSNSLSGNIPHELGLLSKLEVLRIGDNLLSGEIPRSLGSLTELKVLGLAYCQLNGSVPSEIGRLRNLVSLDLQHNALVGQIPKEIGEFKKLQNFAASNNLLIGDIPSSIGNLHSLEILNLANNSISGMIPTKLASLQELKYLNLLGNRLSGAVPSELNLLNQLEKLDLSGNNLSGSLNLSISEMKNLEVLILSDNHLTGGIPENFCMNNSKLQTLSLAGNSFSGNFPMELFNCFALQHLDLSDNNFQGELPSEIDKLAFLTDLYLNNNSFSEELPPAIGNLSNLEFLSLYGNKLTGKIPAEIGKLNKLRVLYLYDNHISGNIPDELTNCTGLTEIDFFGNQFSGSIPNAIGKLKNLVLLHLRQNELSGQIPPSLGDCTKLQMLALADNKLSGSIPTTFSSLSELSLITLYNNSLEGPLPESLFLLKNLSIINLSHNKLNGSVFPLTGSTSLTVLDLTNNHFSGSIPSRLALSKNLIRVRLASNFLSGNIPLEFILLEQLVFLDLSSNSLSGELAVSLTNSTKLEHLMLNNNHLSGNIPTWLRNLKGLGELDLSSNNFNGTVPKELGNCSNLLKLSLHNNKLSGQIPSELGNLFSLNVLNLQSNNLSGTIPSEIQNLQKLFELRLSDNFLTGKIPVELQKLTELQVILDLSHNQLSGEIPQSLGNLMKLERLNLSNNHLQGRIPSSLGKLSSLHSLDLSHNRLQGKVPSTFSTFPMSAFVGNRKLCGAPLESCSSSSRKWLPRSEVGVIIFAIVFTAAVACLVMIYIMLRIWTTWRKVAVSNNEGFGNENKGQDQEKWVCYGDEKRKGGYCKMNSKNMAPSPDKQIFTSECVLKK
;
A
#
# COMPACT_ATOMS: atom_id res chain seq x y z
N MET A 1 18.12 11.53 -107.26
CA MET A 1 18.58 10.21 -106.72
C MET A 1 18.80 10.26 -105.22
N ASP A 2 18.42 11.32 -104.49
CA ASP A 2 18.76 11.55 -103.07
C ASP A 2 17.57 11.48 -102.10
N ILE A 3 16.34 11.46 -102.55
CA ILE A 3 15.19 11.34 -101.65
C ILE A 3 14.92 9.85 -101.18
N PHE A 4 15.30 8.89 -102.08
CA PHE A 4 15.15 7.46 -101.74
C PHE A 4 16.18 6.94 -100.73
N LYS A 5 17.39 7.54 -100.69
CA LYS A 5 18.42 7.19 -99.70
C LYS A 5 18.05 7.72 -98.24
N MET A 6 17.44 8.88 -98.19
CA MET A 6 17.06 9.49 -96.90
C MET A 6 15.88 8.74 -96.23
N SER A 7 14.90 8.22 -97.02
CA SER A 7 13.81 7.46 -96.53
C SER A 7 14.24 6.05 -95.97
N HIS A 8 15.28 5.43 -96.60
CA HIS A 8 15.84 4.19 -96.09
C HIS A 8 16.65 4.38 -94.83
N LEU A 9 17.39 5.53 -94.73
CA LEU A 9 18.18 5.84 -93.54
C LEU A 9 17.21 6.17 -92.32
N MET A 10 16.11 6.92 -92.58
CA MET A 10 15.09 7.15 -91.55
C MET A 10 14.35 5.86 -91.09
N LEU A 11 14.08 4.96 -92.06
CA LEU A 11 13.50 3.67 -91.70
C LEU A 11 14.46 2.80 -90.93
N LEU A 12 15.74 2.81 -91.27
CA LEU A 12 16.78 2.08 -90.56
C LEU A 12 16.93 2.68 -89.12
N PHE A 13 16.93 3.98 -88.95
CA PHE A 13 16.98 4.68 -87.70
C PHE A 13 15.73 4.40 -86.85
N TYR A 14 14.56 4.33 -87.47
CA TYR A 14 13.30 4.00 -86.80
C TYR A 14 13.30 2.54 -86.31
N VAL A 15 13.81 1.61 -87.22
CA VAL A 15 13.91 0.18 -86.82
C VAL A 15 15.00 0.02 -85.73
N ILE A 16 16.19 0.66 -85.85
CA ILE A 16 17.25 0.58 -84.81
C ILE A 16 16.77 1.27 -83.51
N PHE A 17 16.06 2.42 -83.62
CA PHE A 17 15.49 3.06 -82.42
C PHE A 17 14.42 2.24 -81.73
N ASN A 18 13.54 1.55 -82.50
CA ASN A 18 12.55 0.66 -81.96
C ASN A 18 13.14 -0.66 -81.40
N VAL A 19 14.21 -1.16 -82.06
CA VAL A 19 14.99 -2.32 -81.55
C VAL A 19 15.80 -1.87 -80.33
N PHE A 20 16.32 -0.67 -80.27
CA PHE A 20 17.04 -0.11 -79.13
C PHE A 20 16.02 0.16 -77.98
N LEU A 21 14.86 0.72 -78.29
CA LEU A 21 13.78 0.90 -77.32
C LEU A 21 13.25 -0.46 -76.82
N SER A 22 13.08 -1.47 -77.72
CA SER A 22 12.67 -2.78 -77.30
C SER A 22 13.79 -3.53 -76.54
N TYR A 23 15.05 -3.26 -76.79
CA TYR A 23 16.18 -3.82 -76.03
C TYR A 23 16.34 -3.16 -74.67
N THR A 24 16.11 -1.82 -74.57
CA THR A 24 16.12 -1.14 -73.28
C THR A 24 14.90 -1.45 -72.46
N THR A 25 13.74 -1.70 -73.09
CA THR A 25 12.56 -2.16 -72.34
C THR A 25 12.69 -3.67 -71.94
N ALA A 26 13.37 -4.49 -72.76
CA ALA A 26 13.58 -5.91 -72.41
C ALA A 26 14.68 -6.08 -71.32
N GLN A 27 15.60 -5.15 -71.17
CA GLN A 27 16.64 -5.21 -70.10
C GLN A 27 16.11 -4.77 -68.72
N ASN A 28 14.97 -4.06 -68.68
CA ASN A 28 14.35 -3.55 -67.42
C ASN A 28 13.20 -4.38 -66.92
N SER A 29 12.94 -5.59 -67.43
CA SER A 29 11.75 -6.40 -67.07
C SER A 29 12.06 -7.71 -66.33
N GLY A 30 13.29 -7.99 -65.96
CA GLY A 30 13.63 -9.21 -65.20
C GLY A 30 13.59 -9.04 -63.69
N ASP A 31 13.29 -10.10 -62.95
CA ASP A 31 13.19 -10.13 -61.48
C ASP A 31 14.44 -9.54 -60.80
N SER A 32 15.62 -9.71 -61.41
CA SER A 32 16.90 -9.16 -60.91
C SER A 32 16.91 -7.66 -60.76
N TYR A 33 16.32 -6.93 -61.75
CA TYR A 33 16.23 -5.47 -61.68
C TYR A 33 15.39 -5.00 -60.49
N TRP A 34 14.21 -5.60 -60.32
CA TRP A 34 13.29 -5.26 -59.24
C TRP A 34 13.85 -5.64 -57.86
N LEU A 35 14.51 -6.79 -57.74
CA LEU A 35 15.14 -7.22 -56.52
C LEU A 35 16.28 -6.33 -56.05
N LEU A 36 17.09 -5.78 -56.99
CA LEU A 36 18.13 -4.80 -56.63
C LEU A 36 17.52 -3.46 -56.17
N ARG A 37 16.40 -3.06 -56.71
CA ARG A 37 15.62 -1.90 -56.20
C ARG A 37 15.06 -2.18 -54.82
N ILE A 38 14.47 -3.34 -54.61
CA ILE A 38 13.97 -3.79 -53.28
C ILE A 38 15.12 -3.78 -52.28
N LYS A 39 16.30 -4.34 -52.65
CA LYS A 39 17.49 -4.31 -51.82
C LYS A 39 17.86 -2.89 -51.39
N SER A 40 17.74 -1.91 -52.27
CA SER A 40 18.09 -0.50 -51.98
C SER A 40 17.17 0.16 -50.92
N SER A 41 15.99 -0.43 -50.65
CA SER A 41 15.05 0.03 -49.59
C SER A 41 15.39 -0.57 -48.23
N PHE A 42 16.26 -1.58 -48.19
CA PHE A 42 16.68 -2.23 -46.95
C PHE A 42 18.02 -1.71 -46.46
N VAL A 43 18.17 -1.68 -45.15
CA VAL A 43 19.46 -1.52 -44.46
C VAL A 43 19.86 -2.92 -43.99
N ASP A 44 21.00 -3.38 -44.41
CA ASP A 44 21.51 -4.76 -44.24
C ASP A 44 22.81 -4.75 -43.42
N PRO A 45 22.76 -4.60 -42.08
CA PRO A 45 23.95 -4.53 -41.24
C PRO A 45 24.76 -5.83 -41.24
N ASP A 46 24.07 -6.97 -41.33
CA ASP A 46 24.65 -8.30 -41.27
C ASP A 46 25.17 -8.81 -42.63
N LYS A 47 24.99 -7.97 -43.67
CA LYS A 47 25.40 -8.29 -45.05
C LYS A 47 24.79 -9.56 -45.64
N THR A 48 23.55 -9.90 -45.17
CA THR A 48 22.78 -11.05 -45.64
C THR A 48 22.57 -11.00 -47.19
N LEU A 49 22.32 -9.78 -47.70
CA LEU A 49 22.08 -9.53 -49.14
C LEU A 49 23.39 -9.23 -49.92
N SER A 50 24.56 -9.56 -49.38
CA SER A 50 25.83 -9.22 -50.00
C SER A 50 26.05 -9.86 -51.40
N ASN A 51 25.49 -11.07 -51.63
CA ASN A 51 25.55 -11.77 -52.92
C ASN A 51 24.51 -11.28 -53.93
N TRP A 52 23.56 -10.37 -53.52
CA TRP A 52 22.61 -9.80 -54.47
C TRP A 52 23.31 -8.74 -55.31
N SER A 53 23.77 -9.15 -56.51
CA SER A 53 24.46 -8.25 -57.44
C SER A 53 24.15 -8.63 -58.88
N SER A 54 24.23 -7.65 -59.79
CA SER A 54 24.03 -7.90 -61.23
C SER A 54 25.08 -8.88 -61.85
N ALA A 55 26.12 -9.24 -61.12
CA ALA A 55 27.17 -10.14 -61.58
C ALA A 55 26.86 -11.63 -61.33
N THR A 56 25.82 -11.95 -60.55
CA THR A 56 25.47 -13.31 -60.18
C THR A 56 24.04 -13.63 -60.60
N SER A 57 23.74 -14.93 -60.84
CA SER A 57 22.37 -15.38 -61.14
C SER A 57 21.47 -15.11 -59.96
N VAL A 58 20.27 -14.59 -60.17
CA VAL A 58 19.24 -14.32 -59.16
C VAL A 58 18.91 -15.55 -58.32
N CYS A 59 18.89 -16.72 -58.98
CA CYS A 59 18.58 -18.00 -58.36
C CYS A 59 19.68 -18.48 -57.40
N SER A 60 20.83 -17.84 -57.36
CA SER A 60 21.89 -18.09 -56.40
C SER A 60 21.93 -17.06 -55.23
N TRP A 61 20.98 -16.12 -55.20
CA TRP A 61 20.96 -15.06 -54.16
C TRP A 61 20.37 -15.62 -52.87
N ASN A 62 20.95 -15.23 -51.78
CA ASN A 62 20.48 -15.64 -50.43
C ASN A 62 19.00 -15.38 -50.28
N GLY A 63 18.29 -16.35 -49.74
CA GLY A 63 16.86 -16.28 -49.44
C GLY A 63 15.93 -16.36 -50.66
N LEU A 64 16.46 -16.58 -51.88
CA LEU A 64 15.63 -16.69 -53.07
C LEU A 64 15.54 -18.16 -53.58
N THR A 65 14.36 -18.50 -54.08
CA THR A 65 14.15 -19.77 -54.81
C THR A 65 13.46 -19.44 -56.12
N CYS A 66 13.96 -20.01 -57.22
CA CYS A 66 13.40 -19.80 -58.56
C CYS A 66 12.48 -20.97 -58.97
N SER A 67 11.72 -20.73 -60.03
CA SER A 67 10.98 -21.78 -60.78
C SER A 67 11.94 -22.82 -61.39
N ASP A 68 11.44 -24.00 -61.72
CA ASP A 68 12.25 -25.10 -62.27
C ASP A 68 13.01 -24.73 -63.51
N ASP A 69 12.48 -23.81 -64.34
CA ASP A 69 13.09 -23.26 -65.53
C ASP A 69 14.08 -22.09 -65.26
N GLN A 70 14.26 -21.75 -63.95
CA GLN A 70 15.10 -20.66 -63.47
C GLN A 70 14.78 -19.28 -64.06
N SER A 71 13.57 -19.11 -64.58
CA SER A 71 13.16 -17.86 -65.25
C SER A 71 12.62 -16.78 -64.29
N HIS A 72 12.00 -17.21 -63.16
CA HIS A 72 11.35 -16.33 -62.22
C HIS A 72 11.60 -16.74 -60.78
N VAL A 73 11.60 -15.72 -59.85
CA VAL A 73 11.60 -15.98 -58.40
C VAL A 73 10.21 -16.37 -57.94
N ILE A 74 10.11 -17.50 -57.30
CA ILE A 74 8.85 -18.06 -56.74
C ILE A 74 8.79 -17.96 -55.23
N SER A 75 9.93 -17.89 -54.56
CA SER A 75 9.98 -17.75 -53.09
C SER A 75 11.09 -16.80 -52.67
N MET A 76 10.77 -15.92 -51.70
CA MET A 76 11.72 -15.07 -51.02
C MET A 76 11.58 -15.29 -49.53
N ASN A 77 12.60 -15.81 -48.90
CA ASN A 77 12.70 -15.97 -47.45
C ASN A 77 13.92 -15.26 -46.90
N LEU A 78 13.68 -14.12 -46.27
CA LEU A 78 14.67 -13.29 -45.60
C LEU A 78 14.31 -13.11 -44.13
N SER A 79 13.66 -14.13 -43.54
CA SER A 79 13.29 -14.11 -42.10
C SER A 79 14.54 -14.07 -41.22
N SER A 80 14.45 -13.38 -40.10
CA SER A 80 15.53 -13.29 -39.10
C SER A 80 16.89 -12.85 -39.69
N SER A 81 16.88 -11.96 -40.69
CA SER A 81 18.07 -11.50 -41.43
C SER A 81 18.61 -10.17 -40.93
N GLY A 82 18.14 -9.64 -39.79
CA GLY A 82 18.61 -8.36 -39.24
C GLY A 82 18.29 -7.13 -40.12
N LEU A 83 17.43 -7.28 -41.12
CA LEU A 83 17.09 -6.23 -42.06
C LEU A 83 16.25 -5.13 -41.42
N SER A 84 16.55 -3.87 -41.75
CA SER A 84 15.72 -2.71 -41.41
C SER A 84 15.45 -1.87 -42.67
N GLY A 85 14.70 -0.78 -42.51
CA GLY A 85 14.27 0.03 -43.64
C GLY A 85 12.78 -0.11 -43.95
N VAL A 86 12.36 0.03 -45.18
CA VAL A 86 10.96 0.03 -45.59
C VAL A 86 10.69 -0.99 -46.69
N MET A 87 9.47 -1.49 -46.75
CA MET A 87 9.05 -2.36 -47.86
C MET A 87 8.84 -1.55 -49.11
N SER A 88 9.53 -1.94 -50.20
CA SER A 88 9.37 -1.28 -51.49
C SER A 88 8.08 -1.68 -52.22
N PRO A 89 7.32 -0.76 -52.85
CA PRO A 89 6.21 -1.12 -53.73
C PRO A 89 6.65 -1.97 -54.93
N ASP A 90 7.95 -1.95 -55.29
CA ASP A 90 8.52 -2.72 -56.41
C ASP A 90 8.35 -4.25 -56.23
N PHE A 91 8.02 -4.78 -55.04
CA PHE A 91 7.64 -6.18 -54.84
C PHE A 91 6.55 -6.64 -55.79
N SER A 92 5.59 -5.74 -56.16
CA SER A 92 4.51 -6.02 -57.09
C SER A 92 4.93 -6.51 -58.46
N HIS A 93 6.16 -6.28 -58.87
CA HIS A 93 6.70 -6.69 -60.13
C HIS A 93 7.17 -8.16 -60.17
N LEU A 94 7.31 -8.79 -58.99
CA LEU A 94 7.66 -10.21 -58.84
C LEU A 94 6.42 -11.11 -59.00
N THR A 95 5.78 -11.01 -60.18
CA THR A 95 4.44 -11.62 -60.45
C THR A 95 4.36 -13.14 -60.34
N SER A 96 5.52 -13.81 -60.25
CA SER A 96 5.59 -15.29 -60.06
C SER A 96 5.78 -15.70 -58.61
N LEU A 97 5.92 -14.69 -57.69
CA LEU A 97 6.15 -14.98 -56.28
C LEU A 97 4.97 -15.70 -55.65
N GLN A 98 5.28 -16.80 -54.95
CA GLN A 98 4.31 -17.64 -54.19
C GLN A 98 4.50 -17.51 -52.68
N THR A 99 5.75 -17.31 -52.22
CA THR A 99 6.08 -17.14 -50.81
C THR A 99 6.90 -15.90 -50.61
N LEU A 100 6.45 -14.97 -49.71
CA LEU A 100 7.20 -13.81 -49.25
C LEU A 100 7.30 -13.88 -47.72
N ASP A 101 8.49 -14.19 -47.23
CA ASP A 101 8.79 -14.25 -45.81
C ASP A 101 9.87 -13.18 -45.45
N LEU A 102 9.44 -12.12 -44.77
CA LEU A 102 10.28 -11.06 -44.22
C LEU A 102 10.12 -10.97 -42.70
N SER A 103 9.62 -12.02 -42.06
CA SER A 103 9.34 -12.06 -40.62
C SER A 103 10.60 -11.90 -39.78
N SER A 104 10.41 -11.49 -38.53
CA SER A 104 11.48 -11.36 -37.52
C SER A 104 12.64 -10.46 -37.97
N ASN A 105 12.33 -9.27 -38.45
CA ASN A 105 13.27 -8.26 -38.87
C ASN A 105 12.94 -6.91 -38.18
N ALA A 106 13.58 -5.83 -38.55
CA ALA A 106 13.33 -4.47 -38.06
C ALA A 106 12.73 -3.54 -39.14
N LEU A 107 11.93 -4.11 -40.04
CA LEU A 107 11.29 -3.36 -41.12
C LEU A 107 10.23 -2.41 -40.57
N SER A 108 10.16 -1.20 -41.11
CA SER A 108 9.28 -0.13 -40.67
C SER A 108 8.43 0.44 -41.82
N GLY A 109 7.63 1.45 -41.53
CA GLY A 109 6.75 2.08 -42.53
C GLY A 109 5.49 1.25 -42.81
N ARG A 110 4.84 1.50 -43.91
CA ARG A 110 3.57 0.86 -44.30
C ARG A 110 3.79 -0.40 -45.14
N ILE A 111 2.84 -1.33 -45.04
CA ILE A 111 2.74 -2.42 -46.02
C ILE A 111 2.30 -1.79 -47.36
N PRO A 112 3.04 -1.97 -48.48
CA PRO A 112 2.65 -1.41 -49.78
C PRO A 112 1.35 -2.02 -50.30
N SER A 113 0.38 -1.22 -50.73
CA SER A 113 -0.85 -1.67 -51.37
C SER A 113 -0.61 -2.49 -52.66
N GLU A 114 0.47 -2.18 -53.34
CA GLU A 114 0.92 -2.82 -54.59
C GLU A 114 1.16 -4.32 -54.44
N LEU A 115 1.40 -4.81 -53.20
CA LEU A 115 1.50 -6.24 -52.92
C LEU A 115 0.23 -7.03 -53.36
N GLY A 116 -0.95 -6.35 -53.39
CA GLY A 116 -2.19 -6.93 -53.86
C GLY A 116 -2.16 -7.38 -55.34
N HIS A 117 -1.16 -7.02 -56.13
CA HIS A 117 -0.97 -7.45 -57.50
C HIS A 117 -0.23 -8.80 -57.65
N LEU A 118 0.25 -9.40 -56.57
CA LEU A 118 0.95 -10.66 -56.55
C LEU A 118 -0.04 -11.85 -56.64
N GLU A 119 -0.72 -12.01 -57.75
CA GLU A 119 -1.86 -12.95 -57.95
C GLU A 119 -1.50 -14.42 -57.66
N LYS A 120 -0.18 -14.78 -57.67
CA LYS A 120 0.28 -16.17 -57.39
C LYS A 120 0.69 -16.38 -55.93
N LEU A 121 0.68 -15.30 -55.11
CA LEU A 121 1.14 -15.36 -53.71
C LEU A 121 0.23 -16.32 -52.92
N ARG A 122 0.88 -17.27 -52.19
CA ARG A 122 0.24 -18.23 -51.29
C ARG A 122 0.56 -17.90 -49.82
N GLU A 123 1.77 -17.41 -49.57
CA GLU A 123 2.22 -17.11 -48.21
C GLU A 123 2.80 -15.70 -48.13
N LEU A 124 2.27 -14.91 -47.19
CA LEU A 124 2.75 -13.59 -46.83
C LEU A 124 3.03 -13.55 -45.35
N LEU A 125 4.32 -13.55 -44.98
CA LEU A 125 4.82 -13.59 -43.60
C LEU A 125 5.63 -12.32 -43.31
N LEU A 126 5.03 -11.40 -42.57
CA LEU A 126 5.61 -10.10 -42.19
C LEU A 126 5.64 -9.89 -40.67
N TYR A 127 5.31 -10.93 -39.88
CA TYR A 127 5.20 -10.83 -38.42
C TYR A 127 6.55 -10.49 -37.76
N SER A 128 6.47 -9.96 -36.54
CA SER A 128 7.66 -9.55 -35.75
C SER A 128 8.54 -8.56 -36.50
N ASN A 129 7.95 -7.38 -36.79
CA ASN A 129 8.62 -6.23 -37.40
C ASN A 129 8.13 -4.91 -36.73
N SER A 130 8.43 -3.76 -37.30
CA SER A 130 7.96 -2.43 -36.88
C SER A 130 7.05 -1.79 -37.94
N LEU A 131 6.36 -2.60 -38.74
CA LEU A 131 5.45 -2.12 -39.77
C LEU A 131 4.25 -1.36 -39.16
N SER A 132 3.85 -0.27 -39.76
CA SER A 132 2.83 0.65 -39.21
C SER A 132 1.80 1.07 -40.26
N GLY A 133 0.77 1.82 -39.77
CA GLY A 133 -0.35 2.23 -40.60
C GLY A 133 -1.39 1.12 -40.79
N ASN A 134 -2.31 1.31 -41.74
CA ASN A 134 -3.42 0.40 -41.95
C ASN A 134 -2.99 -0.82 -42.78
N ILE A 135 -3.72 -1.94 -42.59
CA ILE A 135 -3.65 -3.10 -43.49
C ILE A 135 -4.25 -2.66 -44.84
N PRO A 136 -3.50 -2.77 -45.97
CA PRO A 136 -4.02 -2.39 -47.29
C PRO A 136 -5.20 -3.30 -47.68
N HIS A 137 -6.29 -2.68 -48.17
CA HIS A 137 -7.47 -3.43 -48.60
C HIS A 137 -7.21 -4.22 -49.91
N GLU A 138 -6.16 -3.84 -50.64
CA GLU A 138 -5.69 -4.52 -51.86
C GLU A 138 -5.14 -5.92 -51.57
N LEU A 139 -4.70 -6.22 -50.33
CA LEU A 139 -4.34 -7.60 -49.97
C LEU A 139 -5.50 -8.60 -50.17
N GLY A 140 -6.76 -8.10 -50.14
CA GLY A 140 -7.91 -8.90 -50.47
C GLY A 140 -8.01 -9.38 -51.95
N LEU A 141 -7.14 -8.88 -52.84
CA LEU A 141 -7.03 -9.32 -54.24
C LEU A 141 -6.18 -10.59 -54.43
N LEU A 142 -5.45 -11.01 -53.42
CA LEU A 142 -4.55 -12.16 -53.42
C LEU A 142 -5.33 -13.50 -53.39
N SER A 143 -6.05 -13.81 -54.43
CA SER A 143 -7.00 -14.92 -54.48
C SER A 143 -6.43 -16.32 -54.18
N LYS A 144 -5.11 -16.48 -54.28
CA LYS A 144 -4.40 -17.74 -54.00
C LYS A 144 -3.77 -17.80 -52.61
N LEU A 145 -3.92 -16.71 -51.81
CA LEU A 145 -3.28 -16.65 -50.50
C LEU A 145 -3.85 -17.70 -49.54
N GLU A 146 -2.96 -18.50 -49.01
CA GLU A 146 -3.25 -19.55 -48.02
C GLU A 146 -2.84 -19.14 -46.60
N VAL A 147 -1.75 -18.38 -46.47
CA VAL A 147 -1.20 -17.93 -45.18
C VAL A 147 -0.97 -16.43 -45.20
N LEU A 148 -1.61 -15.71 -44.30
CA LEU A 148 -1.37 -14.30 -44.04
C LEU A 148 -0.99 -14.14 -42.56
N ARG A 149 0.29 -13.83 -42.26
CA ARG A 149 0.76 -13.52 -40.93
C ARG A 149 1.48 -12.20 -40.90
N ILE A 150 0.84 -11.17 -40.37
CA ILE A 150 1.33 -9.80 -40.30
C ILE A 150 1.29 -9.25 -38.87
N GLY A 151 1.03 -10.09 -37.91
CA GLY A 151 0.99 -9.74 -36.47
C GLY A 151 2.36 -9.34 -35.91
N ASP A 152 2.38 -8.96 -34.62
CA ASP A 152 3.55 -8.47 -33.93
C ASP A 152 4.23 -7.33 -34.71
N ASN A 153 3.45 -6.25 -34.88
CA ASN A 153 3.79 -5.05 -35.63
C ASN A 153 3.09 -3.82 -35.02
N LEU A 154 3.32 -2.65 -35.57
CA LEU A 154 2.67 -1.38 -35.18
C LEU A 154 1.46 -1.05 -36.11
N LEU A 155 0.87 -2.07 -36.73
CA LEU A 155 -0.27 -1.90 -37.63
C LEU A 155 -1.49 -1.40 -36.86
N SER A 156 -2.24 -0.50 -37.46
CA SER A 156 -3.39 0.18 -36.86
C SER A 156 -4.58 0.26 -37.83
N GLY A 157 -5.67 0.89 -37.38
CA GLY A 157 -6.90 0.96 -38.18
C GLY A 157 -7.71 -0.33 -38.17
N GLU A 158 -8.69 -0.42 -39.03
CA GLU A 158 -9.66 -1.53 -39.08
C GLU A 158 -9.12 -2.73 -39.88
N ILE A 159 -9.65 -3.93 -39.57
CA ILE A 159 -9.45 -5.12 -40.42
C ILE A 159 -10.24 -4.92 -41.73
N PRO A 160 -9.58 -4.90 -42.91
CA PRO A 160 -10.26 -4.65 -44.16
C PRO A 160 -11.29 -5.75 -44.49
N ARG A 161 -12.52 -5.36 -44.84
CA ARG A 161 -13.56 -6.28 -45.27
C ARG A 161 -13.18 -7.10 -46.52
N SER A 162 -12.30 -6.56 -47.37
CA SER A 162 -11.78 -7.21 -48.56
C SER A 162 -11.01 -8.51 -48.24
N LEU A 163 -10.45 -8.66 -47.00
CA LEU A 163 -9.81 -9.90 -46.61
C LEU A 163 -10.77 -11.10 -46.68
N GLY A 164 -12.09 -10.86 -46.53
CA GLY A 164 -13.11 -11.89 -46.72
C GLY A 164 -13.21 -12.47 -48.15
N SER A 165 -12.48 -11.94 -49.12
CA SER A 165 -12.39 -12.47 -50.50
C SER A 165 -11.29 -13.52 -50.68
N LEU A 166 -10.44 -13.78 -49.69
CA LEU A 166 -9.33 -14.71 -49.70
C LEU A 166 -9.81 -16.14 -49.45
N THR A 167 -10.61 -16.70 -50.33
CA THR A 167 -11.31 -17.99 -50.10
C THR A 167 -10.41 -19.21 -49.88
N GLU A 168 -9.14 -19.13 -50.31
CA GLU A 168 -8.14 -20.20 -50.10
C GLU A 168 -7.40 -20.06 -48.76
N LEU A 169 -7.65 -18.98 -47.99
CA LEU A 169 -6.93 -18.68 -46.76
C LEU A 169 -7.16 -19.75 -45.69
N LYS A 170 -6.10 -20.28 -45.17
CA LYS A 170 -6.00 -21.27 -44.06
C LYS A 170 -5.59 -20.63 -42.75
N VAL A 171 -4.69 -19.64 -42.79
CA VAL A 171 -4.16 -18.98 -41.60
C VAL A 171 -4.27 -17.46 -41.74
N LEU A 172 -4.94 -16.85 -40.79
CA LEU A 172 -5.00 -15.38 -40.64
C LEU A 172 -4.46 -14.98 -39.27
N GLY A 173 -3.21 -14.45 -39.25
CA GLY A 173 -2.51 -14.02 -38.03
C GLY A 173 -2.34 -12.48 -38.00
N LEU A 174 -3.12 -11.81 -37.18
CA LEU A 174 -3.13 -10.35 -36.98
C LEU A 174 -2.86 -9.96 -35.52
N ALA A 175 -2.33 -10.87 -34.73
CA ALA A 175 -2.12 -10.66 -33.29
C ALA A 175 -1.02 -9.63 -33.01
N TYR A 176 -1.05 -9.05 -31.81
CA TYR A 176 -0.03 -8.11 -31.30
C TYR A 176 0.18 -6.90 -32.21
N CYS A 177 -0.94 -6.21 -32.53
CA CYS A 177 -0.94 -4.96 -33.28
C CYS A 177 -1.76 -3.89 -32.55
N GLN A 178 -2.06 -2.78 -33.23
CA GLN A 178 -2.93 -1.71 -32.72
C GLN A 178 -4.23 -1.60 -33.53
N LEU A 179 -4.70 -2.75 -34.06
CA LEU A 179 -5.90 -2.81 -34.88
C LEU A 179 -7.14 -2.45 -34.04
N ASN A 180 -8.03 -1.66 -34.61
CA ASN A 180 -9.26 -1.20 -34.00
C ASN A 180 -10.48 -1.50 -34.89
N GLY A 181 -11.65 -0.92 -34.55
CA GLY A 181 -12.87 -1.24 -35.23
C GLY A 181 -13.40 -2.63 -34.93
N SER A 182 -14.38 -3.10 -35.66
CA SER A 182 -15.02 -4.40 -35.45
C SER A 182 -14.41 -5.49 -36.33
N VAL A 183 -14.53 -6.74 -35.91
CA VAL A 183 -14.25 -7.89 -36.77
C VAL A 183 -15.30 -7.92 -37.88
N PRO A 184 -14.92 -7.81 -39.18
CA PRO A 184 -15.87 -7.70 -40.24
C PRO A 184 -16.59 -9.04 -40.48
N SER A 185 -17.93 -9.03 -40.69
CA SER A 185 -18.71 -10.22 -40.98
C SER A 185 -18.29 -10.94 -42.28
N GLU A 186 -17.70 -10.18 -43.21
CA GLU A 186 -17.16 -10.72 -44.47
C GLU A 186 -16.09 -11.78 -44.29
N ILE A 187 -15.38 -11.76 -43.14
CA ILE A 187 -14.43 -12.84 -42.79
C ILE A 187 -15.10 -14.24 -42.84
N GLY A 188 -16.41 -14.33 -42.48
CA GLY A 188 -17.15 -15.59 -42.51
C GLY A 188 -17.15 -16.32 -43.86
N ARG A 189 -16.70 -15.67 -44.93
CA ARG A 189 -16.55 -16.31 -46.28
C ARG A 189 -15.29 -17.20 -46.39
N LEU A 190 -14.36 -17.10 -45.43
CA LEU A 190 -13.07 -17.82 -45.41
C LEU A 190 -13.28 -19.28 -44.96
N ARG A 191 -14.00 -20.08 -45.72
CA ARG A 191 -14.43 -21.43 -45.32
C ARG A 191 -13.29 -22.45 -45.18
N ASN A 192 -12.09 -22.11 -45.69
CA ASN A 192 -10.90 -22.96 -45.58
C ASN A 192 -10.05 -22.60 -44.36
N LEU A 193 -10.45 -21.58 -43.57
CA LEU A 193 -9.67 -21.10 -42.44
C LEU A 193 -9.51 -22.20 -41.36
N VAL A 194 -8.26 -22.42 -40.95
CA VAL A 194 -7.84 -23.36 -39.90
C VAL A 194 -7.43 -22.60 -38.64
N SER A 195 -6.79 -21.43 -38.80
CA SER A 195 -6.36 -20.62 -37.68
C SER A 195 -6.71 -19.13 -37.88
N LEU A 196 -7.40 -18.57 -36.90
CA LEU A 196 -7.71 -17.15 -36.78
C LEU A 196 -7.10 -16.60 -35.48
N ASP A 197 -6.10 -15.74 -35.60
CA ASP A 197 -5.43 -15.13 -34.46
C ASP A 197 -5.54 -13.61 -34.53
N LEU A 198 -6.34 -13.04 -33.62
CA LEU A 198 -6.64 -11.62 -33.48
C LEU A 198 -6.22 -11.05 -32.12
N GLN A 199 -5.53 -11.82 -31.30
CA GLN A 199 -5.22 -11.46 -29.91
C GLN A 199 -4.35 -10.19 -29.81
N HIS A 200 -4.42 -9.54 -28.65
CA HIS A 200 -3.62 -8.33 -28.35
C HIS A 200 -3.78 -7.22 -29.41
N ASN A 201 -5.01 -6.73 -29.54
CA ASN A 201 -5.38 -5.60 -30.37
C ASN A 201 -6.34 -4.65 -29.60
N ALA A 202 -6.93 -3.66 -30.27
CA ALA A 202 -7.97 -2.77 -29.76
C ALA A 202 -9.30 -2.98 -30.47
N LEU A 203 -9.60 -4.24 -30.87
CA LEU A 203 -10.83 -4.57 -31.58
C LEU A 203 -12.06 -4.39 -30.69
N VAL A 204 -13.10 -3.77 -31.24
CA VAL A 204 -14.35 -3.45 -30.55
C VAL A 204 -15.55 -4.16 -31.21
N GLY A 205 -16.75 -3.98 -30.64
CA GLY A 205 -17.97 -4.56 -31.22
C GLY A 205 -18.15 -6.04 -30.88
N GLN A 206 -19.10 -6.67 -31.51
CA GLN A 206 -19.46 -8.06 -31.24
C GLN A 206 -18.67 -9.04 -32.11
N ILE A 207 -18.54 -10.28 -31.62
CA ILE A 207 -18.06 -11.41 -32.45
C ILE A 207 -19.12 -11.69 -33.51
N PRO A 208 -18.80 -11.60 -34.82
CA PRO A 208 -19.78 -11.84 -35.86
C PRO A 208 -20.31 -13.29 -35.84
N LYS A 209 -21.62 -13.48 -35.96
CA LYS A 209 -22.23 -14.81 -36.03
C LYS A 209 -21.72 -15.64 -37.23
N GLU A 210 -21.23 -14.99 -38.27
CA GLU A 210 -20.67 -15.57 -39.48
C GLU A 210 -19.39 -16.35 -39.20
N ILE A 211 -18.76 -16.17 -38.04
CA ILE A 211 -17.64 -17.05 -37.59
C ILE A 211 -18.05 -18.53 -37.57
N GLY A 212 -19.31 -18.85 -37.28
CA GLY A 212 -19.83 -20.22 -37.33
C GLY A 212 -19.77 -20.89 -38.71
N GLU A 213 -19.37 -20.20 -39.77
CA GLU A 213 -19.21 -20.76 -41.12
C GLU A 213 -17.83 -21.42 -41.32
N PHE A 214 -16.87 -21.28 -40.42
CA PHE A 214 -15.50 -21.82 -40.54
C PHE A 214 -15.42 -23.33 -40.19
N LYS A 215 -15.86 -24.17 -41.10
CA LYS A 215 -15.99 -25.62 -40.83
C LYS A 215 -14.67 -26.36 -40.52
N LYS A 216 -13.50 -25.76 -40.85
CA LYS A 216 -12.16 -26.34 -40.67
C LYS A 216 -11.38 -25.65 -39.58
N LEU A 217 -11.96 -24.67 -38.90
CA LEU A 217 -11.26 -23.88 -37.88
C LEU A 217 -10.89 -24.73 -36.67
N GLN A 218 -9.60 -24.77 -36.37
CA GLN A 218 -9.01 -25.49 -35.23
C GLN A 218 -8.61 -24.51 -34.13
N ASN A 219 -8.17 -23.32 -34.49
CA ASN A 219 -7.72 -22.32 -33.53
C ASN A 219 -8.42 -20.96 -33.75
N PHE A 220 -9.13 -20.49 -32.73
CA PHE A 220 -9.71 -19.17 -32.68
C PHE A 220 -9.21 -18.44 -31.42
N ALA A 221 -8.31 -17.47 -31.60
CA ALA A 221 -7.76 -16.64 -30.54
C ALA A 221 -8.07 -15.16 -30.80
N ALA A 222 -8.79 -14.52 -29.87
CA ALA A 222 -9.11 -13.10 -29.88
C ALA A 222 -9.01 -12.47 -28.49
N SER A 223 -8.12 -13.04 -27.63
CA SER A 223 -7.89 -12.53 -26.28
C SER A 223 -7.26 -11.12 -26.30
N ASN A 224 -7.41 -10.43 -25.18
CA ASN A 224 -6.84 -9.07 -24.98
C ASN A 224 -7.26 -8.10 -26.08
N ASN A 225 -8.58 -7.87 -26.15
CA ASN A 225 -9.24 -6.92 -27.02
C ASN A 225 -10.34 -6.15 -26.27
N LEU A 226 -11.16 -5.40 -26.94
CA LEU A 226 -12.29 -4.63 -26.38
C LEU A 226 -13.63 -5.16 -26.92
N LEU A 227 -13.71 -6.45 -27.24
CA LEU A 227 -14.93 -7.08 -27.76
C LEU A 227 -16.04 -7.05 -26.72
N ILE A 228 -17.27 -6.82 -27.19
CA ILE A 228 -18.48 -6.71 -26.36
C ILE A 228 -19.60 -7.63 -26.89
N GLY A 229 -20.73 -7.64 -26.17
CA GLY A 229 -21.90 -8.46 -26.54
C GLY A 229 -21.72 -9.93 -26.20
N ASP A 230 -22.57 -10.77 -26.72
CA ASP A 230 -22.64 -12.18 -26.37
C ASP A 230 -21.70 -13.04 -27.22
N ILE A 231 -21.30 -14.20 -26.71
CA ILE A 231 -20.69 -15.28 -27.52
C ILE A 231 -21.77 -15.79 -28.45
N PRO A 232 -21.64 -15.67 -29.80
CA PRO A 232 -22.70 -16.11 -30.69
C PRO A 232 -22.85 -17.66 -30.67
N SER A 233 -24.07 -18.15 -30.54
CA SER A 233 -24.36 -19.58 -30.49
C SER A 233 -23.88 -20.35 -31.73
N SER A 234 -23.67 -19.66 -32.86
CA SER A 234 -23.12 -20.20 -34.10
C SER A 234 -21.66 -20.72 -33.93
N ILE A 235 -20.92 -20.29 -32.88
CA ILE A 235 -19.61 -20.88 -32.57
C ILE A 235 -19.71 -22.39 -32.36
N GLY A 236 -20.84 -22.90 -31.83
CA GLY A 236 -21.07 -24.35 -31.70
C GLY A 236 -21.07 -25.14 -33.02
N ASN A 237 -21.05 -24.47 -34.18
CA ASN A 237 -20.94 -25.12 -35.49
C ASN A 237 -19.48 -25.42 -35.92
N LEU A 238 -18.50 -24.99 -35.13
CA LEU A 238 -17.04 -25.15 -35.41
C LEU A 238 -16.54 -26.53 -34.96
N HIS A 239 -17.06 -27.59 -35.52
CA HIS A 239 -16.83 -28.96 -35.01
C HIS A 239 -15.37 -29.41 -35.00
N SER A 240 -14.48 -28.75 -35.75
CA SER A 240 -13.02 -29.03 -35.75
C SER A 240 -12.25 -28.17 -34.75
N LEU A 241 -12.92 -27.29 -33.95
CA LEU A 241 -12.26 -26.36 -33.08
C LEU A 241 -11.59 -27.07 -31.91
N GLU A 242 -10.30 -26.86 -31.76
CA GLU A 242 -9.48 -27.39 -30.67
C GLU A 242 -9.19 -26.32 -29.63
N ILE A 243 -9.02 -25.08 -30.04
CA ILE A 243 -8.68 -23.94 -29.16
C ILE A 243 -9.67 -22.79 -29.38
N LEU A 244 -10.31 -22.38 -28.29
CA LEU A 244 -11.12 -21.15 -28.23
C LEU A 244 -10.59 -20.27 -27.09
N ASN A 245 -9.94 -19.16 -27.46
CA ASN A 245 -9.42 -18.19 -26.52
C ASN A 245 -10.02 -16.81 -26.75
N LEU A 246 -10.94 -16.40 -25.89
CA LEU A 246 -11.61 -15.09 -25.88
C LEU A 246 -11.29 -14.27 -24.60
N ALA A 247 -10.23 -14.63 -23.89
CA ALA A 247 -9.88 -14.04 -22.60
C ALA A 247 -9.66 -12.52 -22.68
N ASN A 248 -9.88 -11.85 -21.56
CA ASN A 248 -9.62 -10.41 -21.39
C ASN A 248 -10.28 -9.53 -22.45
N ASN A 249 -11.60 -9.58 -22.45
CA ASN A 249 -12.48 -8.76 -23.28
C ASN A 249 -13.59 -8.12 -22.42
N SER A 250 -14.63 -7.59 -23.04
CA SER A 250 -15.85 -7.13 -22.36
C SER A 250 -17.07 -7.92 -22.83
N ILE A 251 -16.88 -9.19 -23.17
CA ILE A 251 -17.93 -10.08 -23.64
C ILE A 251 -18.90 -10.36 -22.48
N SER A 252 -20.21 -10.28 -22.76
CA SER A 252 -21.30 -10.35 -21.78
C SER A 252 -22.27 -11.49 -22.11
N GLY A 253 -23.39 -11.55 -21.39
CA GLY A 253 -24.42 -12.56 -21.56
C GLY A 253 -24.04 -13.93 -20.98
N MET A 254 -24.77 -14.98 -21.38
CA MET A 254 -24.56 -16.32 -20.87
C MET A 254 -23.59 -17.10 -21.76
N ILE A 255 -22.89 -18.08 -21.14
CA ILE A 255 -22.12 -19.07 -21.91
C ILE A 255 -23.10 -19.91 -22.73
N PRO A 256 -22.99 -19.93 -24.08
CA PRO A 256 -23.93 -20.67 -24.89
C PRO A 256 -23.82 -22.20 -24.68
N THR A 257 -24.92 -22.87 -24.37
CA THR A 257 -24.98 -24.35 -24.27
C THR A 257 -24.52 -25.07 -25.55
N LYS A 258 -24.63 -24.42 -26.72
CA LYS A 258 -24.12 -24.89 -27.99
C LYS A 258 -22.62 -25.10 -28.06
N LEU A 259 -21.83 -24.53 -27.14
CA LEU A 259 -20.40 -24.84 -27.04
C LEU A 259 -20.16 -26.33 -26.81
N ALA A 260 -21.06 -27.02 -26.14
CA ALA A 260 -21.00 -28.46 -25.93
C ALA A 260 -20.98 -29.30 -27.25
N SER A 261 -21.27 -28.72 -28.40
CA SER A 261 -21.16 -29.38 -29.70
C SER A 261 -19.72 -29.46 -30.24
N LEU A 262 -18.76 -28.80 -29.60
CA LEU A 262 -17.36 -28.72 -30.02
C LEU A 262 -16.57 -29.90 -29.47
N GLN A 263 -16.79 -31.08 -30.04
CA GLN A 263 -16.29 -32.36 -29.51
C GLN A 263 -14.75 -32.50 -29.58
N GLU A 264 -14.07 -31.74 -30.44
CA GLU A 264 -12.60 -31.74 -30.56
C GLU A 264 -11.94 -30.64 -29.66
N LEU A 265 -12.74 -29.87 -28.89
CA LEU A 265 -12.24 -28.76 -28.09
C LEU A 265 -11.37 -29.26 -26.94
N LYS A 266 -10.12 -28.81 -26.91
CA LYS A 266 -9.11 -29.10 -25.88
C LYS A 266 -8.89 -27.93 -24.91
N TYR A 267 -9.01 -26.69 -25.40
CA TYR A 267 -8.73 -25.49 -24.66
C TYR A 267 -9.87 -24.48 -24.80
N LEU A 268 -10.56 -24.20 -23.70
CA LEU A 268 -11.57 -23.14 -23.60
C LEU A 268 -11.15 -22.11 -22.57
N ASN A 269 -10.84 -20.92 -23.05
CA ASN A 269 -10.46 -19.79 -22.18
C ASN A 269 -11.35 -18.57 -22.41
N LEU A 270 -12.16 -18.26 -21.40
CA LEU A 270 -13.08 -17.12 -21.34
C LEU A 270 -12.73 -16.18 -20.18
N LEU A 271 -11.53 -16.29 -19.61
CA LEU A 271 -11.03 -15.48 -18.49
C LEU A 271 -11.26 -13.98 -18.71
N GLY A 272 -11.62 -13.27 -17.65
CA GLY A 272 -11.58 -11.80 -17.64
C GLY A 272 -12.59 -11.17 -18.60
N ASN A 273 -13.85 -11.59 -18.53
CA ASN A 273 -14.95 -11.06 -19.29
C ASN A 273 -16.11 -10.58 -18.38
N ARG A 274 -17.30 -10.35 -18.93
CA ARG A 274 -18.51 -9.97 -18.20
C ARG A 274 -19.62 -11.02 -18.36
N LEU A 275 -19.22 -12.28 -18.56
CA LEU A 275 -20.16 -13.39 -18.70
C LEU A 275 -20.97 -13.60 -17.42
N SER A 276 -22.24 -13.91 -17.55
CA SER A 276 -23.18 -14.01 -16.43
C SER A 276 -24.05 -15.26 -16.52
N GLY A 277 -24.87 -15.50 -15.49
CA GLY A 277 -25.69 -16.70 -15.39
C GLY A 277 -24.91 -17.91 -14.89
N ALA A 278 -25.50 -19.09 -15.01
CA ALA A 278 -24.89 -20.34 -14.54
C ALA A 278 -23.85 -20.89 -15.54
N VAL A 279 -22.88 -21.63 -15.02
CA VAL A 279 -22.01 -22.46 -15.85
C VAL A 279 -22.86 -23.61 -16.43
N PRO A 280 -22.98 -23.73 -17.79
CA PRO A 280 -23.83 -24.74 -18.39
C PRO A 280 -23.34 -26.16 -18.10
N SER A 281 -24.25 -27.04 -17.60
CA SER A 281 -23.93 -28.46 -17.38
C SER A 281 -23.60 -29.22 -18.66
N GLU A 282 -24.06 -28.72 -19.79
CA GLU A 282 -23.81 -29.30 -21.13
C GLU A 282 -22.30 -29.29 -21.46
N LEU A 283 -21.49 -28.44 -20.84
CA LEU A 283 -20.03 -28.46 -21.00
C LEU A 283 -19.43 -29.83 -20.61
N ASN A 284 -20.13 -30.62 -19.77
CA ASN A 284 -19.70 -31.99 -19.42
C ASN A 284 -19.51 -32.88 -20.64
N LEU A 285 -20.16 -32.56 -21.79
CA LEU A 285 -20.06 -33.33 -23.04
C LEU A 285 -18.72 -33.10 -23.77
N LEU A 286 -17.89 -32.15 -23.34
CA LEU A 286 -16.60 -31.86 -23.98
C LEU A 286 -15.52 -32.85 -23.54
N ASN A 287 -15.59 -34.05 -24.05
CA ASN A 287 -14.74 -35.17 -23.61
C ASN A 287 -13.24 -34.99 -23.92
N GLN A 288 -12.87 -34.14 -24.88
CA GLN A 288 -11.48 -33.86 -25.25
C GLN A 288 -10.91 -32.67 -24.50
N LEU A 289 -11.72 -31.97 -23.69
CA LEU A 289 -11.27 -30.76 -23.01
C LEU A 289 -10.18 -31.08 -21.98
N GLU A 290 -9.06 -30.40 -22.13
CA GLU A 290 -7.88 -30.47 -21.25
C GLU A 290 -7.84 -29.29 -20.30
N LYS A 291 -8.24 -28.10 -20.78
CA LYS A 291 -8.23 -26.87 -20.00
C LYS A 291 -9.54 -26.09 -20.15
N LEU A 292 -10.12 -25.73 -18.99
CA LEU A 292 -11.27 -24.83 -18.88
C LEU A 292 -10.94 -23.67 -17.93
N ASP A 293 -10.93 -22.46 -18.46
CA ASP A 293 -10.73 -21.26 -17.68
C ASP A 293 -11.89 -20.27 -17.91
N LEU A 294 -12.70 -20.06 -16.86
CA LEU A 294 -13.85 -19.15 -16.83
C LEU A 294 -13.65 -18.04 -15.79
N SER A 295 -12.44 -17.89 -15.28
CA SER A 295 -12.15 -16.95 -14.17
C SER A 295 -12.40 -15.50 -14.53
N GLY A 296 -12.58 -14.66 -13.51
CA GLY A 296 -12.75 -13.21 -13.69
C GLY A 296 -13.99 -12.85 -14.50
N ASN A 297 -15.16 -13.43 -14.17
CA ASN A 297 -16.44 -13.16 -14.82
C ASN A 297 -17.54 -12.80 -13.80
N ASN A 298 -18.79 -12.75 -14.23
CA ASN A 298 -19.96 -12.51 -13.38
C ASN A 298 -20.88 -13.76 -13.32
N LEU A 299 -20.27 -14.96 -13.39
CA LEU A 299 -20.99 -16.23 -13.35
C LEU A 299 -21.57 -16.47 -11.96
N SER A 300 -22.76 -17.07 -11.88
CA SER A 300 -23.50 -17.21 -10.63
C SER A 300 -24.27 -18.53 -10.55
N GLY A 301 -24.85 -18.80 -9.39
CA GLY A 301 -25.57 -20.06 -9.12
C GLY A 301 -24.63 -21.17 -8.69
N SER A 302 -25.17 -22.40 -8.59
CA SER A 302 -24.41 -23.57 -8.16
C SER A 302 -23.59 -24.16 -9.31
N LEU A 303 -22.43 -24.73 -8.95
CA LEU A 303 -21.59 -25.45 -9.89
C LEU A 303 -22.26 -26.81 -10.22
N ASN A 304 -22.72 -26.98 -11.46
CA ASN A 304 -23.35 -28.22 -11.93
C ASN A 304 -22.46 -29.00 -12.92
N LEU A 305 -21.15 -28.75 -12.87
CA LEU A 305 -20.19 -29.52 -13.68
C LEU A 305 -19.91 -30.85 -13.00
N SER A 306 -19.93 -31.93 -13.78
CA SER A 306 -19.48 -33.28 -13.41
C SER A 306 -18.23 -33.59 -14.22
N ILE A 307 -17.06 -33.27 -13.70
CA ILE A 307 -15.79 -33.50 -14.40
C ILE A 307 -15.50 -35.01 -14.55
N SER A 308 -16.27 -35.89 -13.91
CA SER A 308 -16.22 -37.35 -14.13
C SER A 308 -16.48 -37.76 -15.59
N GLU A 309 -17.19 -36.95 -16.33
CA GLU A 309 -17.46 -37.12 -17.76
C GLU A 309 -16.34 -36.53 -18.64
N MET A 310 -15.62 -35.53 -18.14
CA MET A 310 -14.53 -34.82 -18.84
C MET A 310 -13.18 -35.48 -18.59
N LYS A 311 -13.01 -36.67 -19.14
CA LYS A 311 -11.89 -37.58 -18.81
C LYS A 311 -10.49 -37.05 -19.09
N ASN A 312 -10.35 -36.02 -19.91
CA ASN A 312 -9.06 -35.43 -20.28
C ASN A 312 -8.77 -34.11 -19.53
N LEU A 313 -9.72 -33.62 -18.71
CA LEU A 313 -9.57 -32.35 -18.05
C LEU A 313 -8.44 -32.40 -17.03
N GLU A 314 -7.43 -31.55 -17.24
CA GLU A 314 -6.25 -31.37 -16.39
C GLU A 314 -6.32 -30.07 -15.59
N VAL A 315 -6.93 -29.02 -16.14
CA VAL A 315 -6.98 -27.70 -15.53
C VAL A 315 -8.41 -27.16 -15.56
N LEU A 316 -8.94 -26.86 -14.37
CA LEU A 316 -10.22 -26.19 -14.18
C LEU A 316 -10.05 -24.94 -13.32
N ILE A 317 -10.30 -23.75 -13.88
CA ILE A 317 -10.20 -22.47 -13.20
C ILE A 317 -11.52 -21.72 -13.30
N LEU A 318 -12.16 -21.49 -12.17
CA LEU A 318 -13.44 -20.80 -12.02
C LEU A 318 -13.33 -19.59 -11.08
N SER A 319 -12.12 -19.14 -10.75
CA SER A 319 -11.84 -18.10 -9.77
C SER A 319 -12.52 -16.77 -10.12
N ASP A 320 -12.72 -15.93 -9.11
CA ASP A 320 -13.22 -14.56 -9.26
C ASP A 320 -14.55 -14.49 -10.02
N ASN A 321 -15.58 -15.17 -9.47
CA ASN A 321 -16.95 -15.20 -9.96
C ASN A 321 -17.93 -15.04 -8.77
N HIS A 322 -19.20 -15.29 -8.98
CA HIS A 322 -20.26 -15.27 -7.95
C HIS A 322 -20.91 -16.65 -7.79
N LEU A 323 -20.14 -17.71 -7.97
CA LEU A 323 -20.60 -19.09 -7.82
C LEU A 323 -20.91 -19.39 -6.35
N THR A 324 -21.95 -20.20 -6.10
CA THR A 324 -22.48 -20.49 -4.78
C THR A 324 -22.70 -21.97 -4.55
N GLY A 325 -23.06 -22.34 -3.30
CA GLY A 325 -23.38 -23.72 -2.92
C GLY A 325 -22.13 -24.55 -2.60
N GLY A 326 -22.25 -25.85 -2.70
CA GLY A 326 -21.15 -26.81 -2.49
C GLY A 326 -20.60 -27.39 -3.80
N ILE A 327 -19.60 -28.24 -3.67
CA ILE A 327 -19.08 -29.05 -4.80
C ILE A 327 -20.01 -30.25 -5.00
N PRO A 328 -20.36 -30.63 -6.25
CA PRO A 328 -21.21 -31.75 -6.54
C PRO A 328 -20.65 -33.12 -6.05
N GLU A 329 -21.49 -34.01 -5.53
CA GLU A 329 -21.08 -35.31 -4.96
C GLU A 329 -20.30 -36.21 -5.95
N ASN A 330 -20.58 -36.13 -7.24
CA ASN A 330 -19.90 -36.91 -8.30
C ASN A 330 -18.81 -36.14 -9.03
N PHE A 331 -18.26 -35.06 -8.44
CA PHE A 331 -17.35 -34.12 -9.11
C PHE A 331 -16.16 -34.82 -9.78
N CYS A 332 -15.39 -35.68 -9.09
CA CYS A 332 -14.17 -36.34 -9.61
C CYS A 332 -14.31 -37.86 -9.75
N MET A 333 -15.49 -38.47 -9.69
CA MET A 333 -15.62 -39.93 -9.52
C MET A 333 -14.82 -40.82 -10.49
N ASN A 334 -14.55 -40.38 -11.71
CA ASN A 334 -13.83 -41.17 -12.74
C ASN A 334 -12.73 -40.34 -13.45
N ASN A 335 -12.43 -39.15 -12.98
CA ASN A 335 -11.37 -38.32 -13.56
C ASN A 335 -10.08 -38.48 -12.75
N SER A 336 -9.06 -39.02 -13.35
CA SER A 336 -7.74 -39.18 -12.75
C SER A 336 -6.68 -38.21 -13.28
N LYS A 337 -7.09 -37.26 -14.13
CA LYS A 337 -6.14 -36.33 -14.78
C LYS A 337 -6.14 -34.91 -14.23
N LEU A 338 -7.17 -34.52 -13.47
CA LEU A 338 -7.26 -33.16 -12.94
C LEU A 338 -6.08 -32.84 -12.02
N GLN A 339 -5.22 -31.92 -12.45
CA GLN A 339 -4.02 -31.48 -11.75
C GLN A 339 -4.22 -30.13 -11.08
N THR A 340 -5.00 -29.24 -11.69
CA THR A 340 -5.24 -27.89 -11.17
C THR A 340 -6.73 -27.66 -11.04
N LEU A 341 -7.14 -27.30 -9.82
CA LEU A 341 -8.48 -26.81 -9.50
C LEU A 341 -8.38 -25.50 -8.77
N SER A 342 -8.92 -24.43 -9.35
CA SER A 342 -9.06 -23.16 -8.65
C SER A 342 -10.51 -22.67 -8.66
N LEU A 343 -11.07 -22.50 -7.46
CA LEU A 343 -12.42 -21.99 -7.19
C LEU A 343 -12.36 -20.69 -6.38
N ALA A 344 -11.19 -20.08 -6.27
CA ALA A 344 -10.94 -18.92 -5.44
C ALA A 344 -11.85 -17.73 -5.76
N GLY A 345 -12.08 -16.86 -4.79
CA GLY A 345 -12.83 -15.61 -5.04
C GLY A 345 -14.28 -15.83 -5.48
N ASN A 346 -14.98 -16.73 -4.81
CA ASN A 346 -16.38 -17.06 -5.07
C ASN A 346 -17.22 -17.00 -3.76
N SER A 347 -18.40 -17.58 -3.79
CA SER A 347 -19.28 -17.70 -2.62
C SER A 347 -19.62 -19.18 -2.32
N PHE A 348 -18.70 -20.09 -2.62
CA PHE A 348 -18.87 -21.48 -2.23
C PHE A 348 -18.93 -21.63 -0.71
N SER A 349 -19.69 -22.59 -0.23
CA SER A 349 -19.97 -22.75 1.21
C SER A 349 -20.15 -24.22 1.59
N GLY A 350 -20.24 -24.47 2.89
CA GLY A 350 -20.27 -25.81 3.46
C GLY A 350 -18.93 -26.20 4.05
N ASN A 351 -18.77 -27.45 4.40
CA ASN A 351 -17.51 -28.00 4.90
C ASN A 351 -16.52 -28.24 3.76
N PHE A 352 -15.28 -28.64 4.12
CA PHE A 352 -14.32 -29.07 3.10
C PHE A 352 -14.92 -30.15 2.19
N PRO A 353 -14.86 -29.98 0.84
CA PRO A 353 -15.53 -30.89 -0.08
C PRO A 353 -14.83 -32.26 -0.12
N MET A 354 -15.44 -33.26 0.48
CA MET A 354 -14.91 -34.63 0.57
C MET A 354 -14.78 -35.28 -0.80
N GLU A 355 -15.56 -34.82 -1.77
CA GLU A 355 -15.57 -35.26 -3.17
C GLU A 355 -14.22 -35.05 -3.87
N LEU A 356 -13.45 -34.03 -3.43
CA LEU A 356 -12.14 -33.74 -3.97
C LEU A 356 -11.11 -34.84 -3.71
N PHE A 357 -11.34 -35.68 -2.70
CA PHE A 357 -10.46 -36.83 -2.44
C PHE A 357 -10.47 -37.91 -3.54
N ASN A 358 -11.42 -37.83 -4.45
CA ASN A 358 -11.43 -38.65 -5.65
C ASN A 358 -10.58 -38.05 -6.80
N CYS A 359 -10.09 -36.82 -6.65
CA CYS A 359 -9.23 -36.15 -7.63
C CYS A 359 -7.75 -36.48 -7.35
N PHE A 360 -7.35 -37.74 -7.50
CA PHE A 360 -6.04 -38.24 -7.05
C PHE A 360 -4.82 -37.55 -7.68
N ALA A 361 -4.96 -36.95 -8.87
CA ALA A 361 -3.87 -36.31 -9.59
C ALA A 361 -3.67 -34.84 -9.22
N LEU A 362 -4.48 -34.29 -8.32
CA LEU A 362 -4.39 -32.87 -7.95
C LEU A 362 -3.00 -32.51 -7.42
N GLN A 363 -2.43 -31.48 -8.04
CA GLN A 363 -1.17 -30.85 -7.66
C GLN A 363 -1.40 -29.44 -7.10
N HIS A 364 -2.36 -28.72 -7.66
CA HIS A 364 -2.71 -27.38 -7.26
C HIS A 364 -4.20 -27.30 -6.91
N LEU A 365 -4.50 -27.01 -5.62
CA LEU A 365 -5.86 -26.82 -5.12
C LEU A 365 -5.99 -25.45 -4.50
N ASP A 366 -6.87 -24.63 -5.06
CA ASP A 366 -7.18 -23.29 -4.59
C ASP A 366 -8.67 -23.11 -4.32
N LEU A 367 -9.03 -23.09 -3.02
CA LEU A 367 -10.37 -22.81 -2.50
C LEU A 367 -10.42 -21.47 -1.75
N SER A 368 -9.39 -20.62 -1.88
CA SER A 368 -9.27 -19.35 -1.13
C SER A 368 -10.42 -18.39 -1.42
N ASP A 369 -10.60 -17.43 -0.54
CA ASP A 369 -11.57 -16.33 -0.70
C ASP A 369 -12.99 -16.82 -0.98
N ASN A 370 -13.50 -17.71 -0.10
CA ASN A 370 -14.83 -18.33 -0.15
C ASN A 370 -15.51 -18.36 1.23
N ASN A 371 -16.62 -19.07 1.35
CA ASN A 371 -17.37 -19.22 2.59
C ASN A 371 -17.33 -20.66 3.14
N PHE A 372 -16.28 -21.43 2.84
CA PHE A 372 -16.10 -22.77 3.42
C PHE A 372 -15.90 -22.69 4.92
N GLN A 373 -16.36 -23.71 5.65
CA GLN A 373 -16.32 -23.75 7.12
C GLN A 373 -16.04 -25.16 7.65
N GLY A 374 -16.04 -25.29 8.99
CA GLY A 374 -15.80 -26.56 9.66
C GLY A 374 -14.33 -26.93 9.72
N GLU A 375 -14.05 -28.18 10.06
CA GLU A 375 -12.70 -28.72 10.21
C GLU A 375 -12.06 -29.12 8.88
N LEU A 376 -10.73 -29.15 8.85
CA LEU A 376 -9.99 -29.79 7.77
C LEU A 376 -9.95 -31.30 8.04
N PRO A 377 -10.44 -32.14 7.10
CA PRO A 377 -10.57 -33.56 7.35
C PRO A 377 -9.22 -34.29 7.41
N SER A 378 -9.15 -35.34 8.23
CA SER A 378 -7.98 -36.21 8.34
C SER A 378 -7.60 -36.88 7.01
N GLU A 379 -8.55 -37.06 6.12
CA GLU A 379 -8.39 -37.64 4.79
C GLU A 379 -7.67 -36.73 3.79
N ILE A 380 -7.22 -35.54 4.19
CA ILE A 380 -6.51 -34.60 3.32
C ILE A 380 -5.27 -35.22 2.66
N ASP A 381 -4.65 -36.22 3.33
CA ASP A 381 -3.50 -36.96 2.82
C ASP A 381 -3.78 -37.83 1.58
N LYS A 382 -5.06 -38.10 1.25
CA LYS A 382 -5.42 -38.74 -0.02
C LYS A 382 -5.02 -37.92 -1.24
N LEU A 383 -4.84 -36.59 -1.10
CA LEU A 383 -4.34 -35.69 -2.14
C LEU A 383 -2.80 -35.69 -2.17
N ALA A 384 -2.18 -36.85 -2.23
CA ALA A 384 -0.75 -37.08 -2.04
C ALA A 384 0.17 -36.37 -3.08
N PHE A 385 -0.38 -35.90 -4.20
CA PHE A 385 0.37 -35.21 -5.24
C PHE A 385 0.34 -33.69 -5.11
N LEU A 386 -0.39 -33.14 -4.10
CA LEU A 386 -0.45 -31.69 -3.90
C LEU A 386 0.95 -31.09 -3.71
N THR A 387 1.21 -30.06 -4.50
CA THR A 387 2.33 -29.12 -4.36
C THR A 387 1.86 -27.80 -3.74
N ASP A 388 0.63 -27.38 -4.06
CA ASP A 388 0.09 -26.09 -3.63
C ASP A 388 -1.33 -26.27 -3.06
N LEU A 389 -1.53 -25.80 -1.84
CA LEU A 389 -2.81 -25.82 -1.14
C LEU A 389 -3.16 -24.43 -0.60
N TYR A 390 -4.16 -23.80 -1.23
CA TYR A 390 -4.68 -22.48 -0.81
C TYR A 390 -6.09 -22.64 -0.26
N LEU A 391 -6.26 -22.37 1.03
CA LEU A 391 -7.53 -22.40 1.75
C LEU A 391 -7.79 -21.09 2.50
N ASN A 392 -6.98 -20.08 2.26
CA ASN A 392 -7.03 -18.80 2.96
C ASN A 392 -8.35 -18.04 2.75
N ASN A 393 -8.64 -17.11 3.66
CA ASN A 393 -9.84 -16.26 3.63
C ASN A 393 -11.14 -17.08 3.50
N ASN A 394 -11.30 -17.99 4.43
CA ASN A 394 -12.49 -18.83 4.59
C ASN A 394 -12.96 -18.80 6.06
N SER A 395 -13.77 -19.75 6.48
CA SER A 395 -14.20 -19.92 7.86
C SER A 395 -13.83 -21.29 8.43
N PHE A 396 -12.77 -21.91 7.93
CA PHE A 396 -12.26 -23.16 8.50
C PHE A 396 -11.89 -22.99 9.97
N SER A 397 -12.25 -23.95 10.79
CA SER A 397 -12.10 -23.93 12.25
C SER A 397 -11.45 -25.22 12.75
N GLU A 398 -11.36 -25.38 14.08
CA GLU A 398 -10.74 -26.52 14.76
C GLU A 398 -9.21 -26.62 14.49
N GLU A 399 -8.61 -27.73 14.82
CA GLU A 399 -7.16 -27.94 14.74
C GLU A 399 -6.71 -28.42 13.35
N LEU A 400 -5.46 -28.12 13.00
CA LEU A 400 -4.85 -28.69 11.81
C LEU A 400 -4.67 -30.20 11.98
N PRO A 401 -5.20 -31.06 11.08
CA PRO A 401 -5.06 -32.51 11.20
C PRO A 401 -3.59 -32.93 11.03
N PRO A 402 -3.09 -33.89 11.84
CA PRO A 402 -1.73 -34.42 11.67
C PRO A 402 -1.47 -35.00 10.27
N ALA A 403 -2.51 -35.44 9.58
CA ALA A 403 -2.47 -35.98 8.22
C ALA A 403 -1.91 -34.98 7.19
N ILE A 404 -1.95 -33.66 7.47
CA ILE A 404 -1.34 -32.62 6.61
C ILE A 404 0.15 -32.92 6.37
N GLY A 405 0.84 -33.47 7.37
CA GLY A 405 2.26 -33.85 7.28
C GLY A 405 2.56 -35.02 6.34
N ASN A 406 1.53 -35.71 5.81
CA ASN A 406 1.70 -36.77 4.84
C ASN A 406 1.71 -36.28 3.38
N LEU A 407 1.39 -35.00 3.14
CA LEU A 407 1.45 -34.36 1.81
C LEU A 407 2.92 -34.08 1.42
N SER A 408 3.71 -35.12 1.21
CA SER A 408 5.17 -35.04 1.06
C SER A 408 5.66 -34.23 -0.14
N ASN A 409 4.77 -33.88 -1.08
CA ASN A 409 5.08 -33.05 -2.24
C ASN A 409 4.79 -31.57 -2.00
N LEU A 410 4.15 -31.21 -0.87
CA LEU A 410 3.66 -29.85 -0.63
C LEU A 410 4.83 -28.85 -0.54
N GLU A 411 4.76 -27.82 -1.38
CA GLU A 411 5.70 -26.70 -1.44
C GLU A 411 5.07 -25.42 -0.89
N PHE A 412 3.77 -25.25 -1.08
CA PHE A 412 3.04 -24.05 -0.67
C PHE A 412 1.80 -24.40 0.15
N LEU A 413 1.70 -23.89 1.38
CA LEU A 413 0.55 -24.06 2.26
C LEU A 413 0.07 -22.71 2.76
N SER A 414 -1.15 -22.32 2.37
CA SER A 414 -1.77 -21.05 2.72
C SER A 414 -3.13 -21.28 3.40
N LEU A 415 -3.19 -20.94 4.71
CA LEU A 415 -4.39 -21.11 5.54
C LEU A 415 -4.77 -19.81 6.26
N TYR A 416 -4.18 -18.67 5.90
CA TYR A 416 -4.41 -17.41 6.60
C TYR A 416 -5.87 -16.94 6.50
N GLY A 417 -6.28 -16.06 7.41
CA GLY A 417 -7.62 -15.46 7.37
C GLY A 417 -8.72 -16.49 7.58
N ASN A 418 -8.55 -17.41 8.55
CA ASN A 418 -9.52 -18.43 8.93
C ASN A 418 -9.83 -18.38 10.44
N LYS A 419 -10.47 -19.39 10.99
CA LYS A 419 -10.80 -19.52 12.42
C LYS A 419 -10.12 -20.73 13.06
N LEU A 420 -8.99 -21.15 12.49
CA LEU A 420 -8.26 -22.32 12.97
C LEU A 420 -7.76 -22.11 14.40
N THR A 421 -7.86 -23.15 15.19
CA THR A 421 -7.51 -23.17 16.63
C THR A 421 -6.47 -24.26 16.93
N GLY A 422 -6.25 -24.56 18.19
CA GLY A 422 -5.34 -25.64 18.61
C GLY A 422 -3.90 -25.38 18.25
N LYS A 423 -3.14 -26.43 17.93
CA LYS A 423 -1.68 -26.39 17.72
C LYS A 423 -1.29 -26.78 16.30
N ILE A 424 -0.14 -26.32 15.87
CA ILE A 424 0.50 -26.91 14.67
C ILE A 424 0.95 -28.33 15.03
N PRO A 425 0.53 -29.37 14.28
CA PRO A 425 0.95 -30.74 14.55
C PRO A 425 2.44 -30.94 14.26
N ALA A 426 3.13 -31.74 15.06
CA ALA A 426 4.54 -32.05 14.86
C ALA A 426 4.83 -32.71 13.50
N GLU A 427 3.85 -33.38 12.93
CA GLU A 427 3.88 -33.99 11.60
C GLU A 427 4.17 -33.00 10.49
N ILE A 428 3.96 -31.69 10.68
CA ILE A 428 4.35 -30.63 9.72
C ILE A 428 5.84 -30.77 9.34
N GLY A 429 6.68 -31.22 10.27
CA GLY A 429 8.10 -31.44 10.04
C GLY A 429 8.46 -32.52 9.03
N LYS A 430 7.49 -33.28 8.54
CA LYS A 430 7.69 -34.27 7.44
C LYS A 430 7.66 -33.63 6.05
N LEU A 431 7.18 -32.40 5.92
CA LEU A 431 7.03 -31.68 4.64
C LEU A 431 8.37 -31.13 4.15
N ASN A 432 9.26 -32.01 3.71
CA ASN A 432 10.63 -31.63 3.33
C ASN A 432 10.74 -30.69 2.12
N LYS A 433 9.69 -30.61 1.30
CA LYS A 433 9.61 -29.73 0.12
C LYS A 433 8.97 -28.38 0.42
N LEU A 434 8.40 -28.20 1.62
CA LEU A 434 7.66 -27.00 1.99
C LEU A 434 8.58 -25.76 1.94
N ARG A 435 8.15 -24.76 1.20
CA ARG A 435 8.83 -23.49 0.97
C ARG A 435 8.11 -22.32 1.60
N VAL A 436 6.79 -22.33 1.56
CA VAL A 436 5.94 -21.24 2.07
C VAL A 436 4.88 -21.80 2.99
N LEU A 437 4.80 -21.20 4.20
CA LEU A 437 3.80 -21.55 5.20
C LEU A 437 3.14 -20.28 5.76
N TYR A 438 1.91 -20.05 5.36
CA TYR A 438 1.11 -18.90 5.79
C TYR A 438 -0.07 -19.34 6.65
N LEU A 439 -0.02 -18.97 7.94
CA LEU A 439 -1.05 -19.26 8.94
C LEU A 439 -1.60 -17.99 9.60
N TYR A 440 -1.27 -16.80 9.09
CA TYR A 440 -1.60 -15.53 9.74
C TYR A 440 -3.11 -15.28 9.84
N ASP A 441 -3.52 -14.41 10.76
CA ASP A 441 -4.92 -14.07 11.03
C ASP A 441 -5.79 -15.32 11.30
N ASN A 442 -5.40 -16.09 12.34
CA ASN A 442 -6.12 -17.25 12.87
C ASN A 442 -6.18 -17.21 14.41
N HIS A 443 -6.60 -18.26 15.04
CA HIS A 443 -6.61 -18.43 16.50
C HIS A 443 -5.73 -19.59 16.95
N ILE A 444 -4.72 -19.92 16.16
CA ILE A 444 -3.79 -21.03 16.44
C ILE A 444 -2.98 -20.69 17.68
N SER A 445 -2.84 -21.65 18.58
CA SER A 445 -2.20 -21.47 19.89
C SER A 445 -1.10 -22.49 20.16
N GLY A 446 -0.56 -22.48 21.37
CA GLY A 446 0.53 -23.37 21.75
C GLY A 446 1.87 -22.98 21.15
N ASN A 447 2.84 -23.88 21.25
CA ASN A 447 4.20 -23.60 20.80
C ASN A 447 4.36 -23.83 19.30
N ILE A 448 5.29 -23.09 18.68
CA ILE A 448 5.81 -23.44 17.36
C ILE A 448 6.60 -24.73 17.51
N PRO A 449 6.24 -25.83 16.83
CA PRO A 449 6.87 -27.12 17.03
C PRO A 449 8.33 -27.12 16.53
N ASP A 450 9.23 -27.73 17.30
CA ASP A 450 10.65 -27.87 16.90
C ASP A 450 10.79 -28.62 15.57
N GLU A 451 9.89 -29.56 15.29
CA GLU A 451 9.83 -30.36 14.06
C GLU A 451 9.68 -29.50 12.79
N LEU A 452 9.04 -28.30 12.90
CA LEU A 452 8.95 -27.37 11.77
C LEU A 452 10.34 -27.04 11.20
N THR A 453 11.37 -27.04 12.05
CA THR A 453 12.74 -26.75 11.60
C THR A 453 13.35 -27.85 10.73
N ASN A 454 12.69 -28.99 10.58
CA ASN A 454 13.08 -30.05 9.64
C ASN A 454 12.68 -29.75 8.20
N CYS A 455 11.72 -28.84 7.99
CA CYS A 455 11.34 -28.34 6.66
C CYS A 455 12.42 -27.37 6.12
N THR A 456 13.62 -27.88 5.84
CA THR A 456 14.79 -27.07 5.46
C THR A 456 14.64 -26.32 4.14
N GLY A 457 13.58 -26.62 3.36
CA GLY A 457 13.18 -25.89 2.16
C GLY A 457 12.52 -24.53 2.41
N LEU A 458 12.05 -24.28 3.63
CA LEU A 458 11.28 -23.07 3.97
C LEU A 458 12.03 -21.78 3.63
N THR A 459 11.35 -20.95 2.87
CA THR A 459 11.75 -19.58 2.50
C THR A 459 10.92 -18.54 3.23
N GLU A 460 9.65 -18.85 3.51
CA GLU A 460 8.72 -17.89 4.12
C GLU A 460 7.85 -18.56 5.19
N ILE A 461 7.85 -17.94 6.36
CA ILE A 461 6.99 -18.32 7.49
C ILE A 461 6.24 -17.05 7.92
N ASP A 462 4.92 -17.07 7.81
CA ASP A 462 4.05 -15.99 8.29
C ASP A 462 2.98 -16.53 9.23
N PHE A 463 3.14 -16.22 10.54
CA PHE A 463 2.23 -16.59 11.63
C PHE A 463 1.64 -15.36 12.33
N PHE A 464 1.65 -14.21 11.67
CA PHE A 464 1.12 -12.96 12.20
C PHE A 464 -0.31 -13.12 12.74
N GLY A 465 -0.64 -12.43 13.82
CA GLY A 465 -2.03 -12.34 14.32
C GLY A 465 -2.62 -13.66 14.78
N ASN A 466 -1.88 -14.42 15.63
CA ASN A 466 -2.31 -15.67 16.23
C ASN A 466 -2.13 -15.64 17.76
N GLN A 467 -2.20 -16.78 18.40
CA GLN A 467 -2.03 -16.98 19.86
C GLN A 467 -0.85 -17.91 20.18
N PHE A 468 0.16 -17.97 19.30
CA PHE A 468 1.36 -18.78 19.54
C PHE A 468 2.08 -18.35 20.81
N SER A 469 2.43 -19.32 21.64
CA SER A 469 3.09 -19.12 22.94
C SER A 469 4.42 -19.88 23.02
N GLY A 470 5.06 -19.82 24.17
CA GLY A 470 6.38 -20.46 24.36
C GLY A 470 7.50 -19.73 23.63
N SER A 471 8.58 -20.39 23.34
CA SER A 471 9.76 -19.81 22.69
C SER A 471 9.84 -20.09 21.20
N ILE A 472 10.53 -19.22 20.46
CA ILE A 472 10.93 -19.53 19.09
C ILE A 472 11.86 -20.73 19.14
N PRO A 473 11.70 -21.76 18.28
CA PRO A 473 12.51 -22.98 18.30
C PRO A 473 14.01 -22.69 18.21
N ASN A 474 14.78 -23.27 19.13
CA ASN A 474 16.24 -23.11 19.14
C ASN A 474 16.91 -23.65 17.87
N ALA A 475 16.28 -24.57 17.18
CA ALA A 475 16.78 -25.15 15.93
C ALA A 475 16.43 -24.35 14.68
N ILE A 476 15.84 -23.13 14.81
CA ILE A 476 15.39 -22.28 13.67
C ILE A 476 16.52 -22.03 12.66
N GLY A 477 17.76 -21.98 13.12
CA GLY A 477 18.94 -21.81 12.26
C GLY A 477 19.19 -22.95 11.26
N LYS A 478 18.43 -24.07 11.30
CA LYS A 478 18.45 -25.09 10.25
C LYS A 478 17.83 -24.59 8.95
N LEU A 479 16.95 -23.58 9.02
CA LEU A 479 16.23 -23.01 7.90
C LEU A 479 17.10 -22.02 7.11
N LYS A 480 18.16 -22.54 6.47
CA LYS A 480 19.16 -21.73 5.74
C LYS A 480 18.60 -20.95 4.53
N ASN A 481 17.43 -21.33 4.06
CA ASN A 481 16.76 -20.70 2.93
C ASN A 481 15.74 -19.62 3.34
N LEU A 482 15.55 -19.43 4.66
CA LEU A 482 14.52 -18.51 5.18
C LEU A 482 14.84 -17.07 4.77
N VAL A 483 13.88 -16.44 4.09
CA VAL A 483 13.89 -15.04 3.62
C VAL A 483 12.96 -14.17 4.47
N LEU A 484 11.81 -14.73 4.86
CA LEU A 484 10.81 -14.04 5.65
C LEU A 484 10.45 -14.84 6.89
N LEU A 485 10.55 -14.19 8.05
CA LEU A 485 10.04 -14.70 9.33
C LEU A 485 9.14 -13.64 9.97
N HIS A 486 7.83 -13.85 9.89
CA HIS A 486 6.83 -12.96 10.43
C HIS A 486 6.02 -13.63 11.55
N LEU A 487 6.36 -13.32 12.81
CA LEU A 487 5.72 -13.86 14.01
C LEU A 487 5.07 -12.75 14.86
N ARG A 488 4.83 -11.59 14.27
CA ARG A 488 4.26 -10.44 14.97
C ARG A 488 2.86 -10.76 15.52
N GLN A 489 2.49 -10.09 16.62
CA GLN A 489 1.17 -10.15 17.25
C GLN A 489 0.80 -11.58 17.66
N ASN A 490 1.59 -12.09 18.61
CA ASN A 490 1.44 -13.40 19.24
C ASN A 490 1.71 -13.31 20.76
N GLU A 491 1.81 -14.44 21.44
CA GLU A 491 2.15 -14.54 22.86
C GLU A 491 3.53 -15.18 23.10
N LEU A 492 4.41 -15.13 22.09
CA LEU A 492 5.75 -15.73 22.16
C LEU A 492 6.57 -15.09 23.26
N SER A 493 7.32 -15.91 24.00
CA SER A 493 8.12 -15.52 25.17
C SER A 493 9.53 -16.10 25.09
N GLY A 494 10.34 -15.85 26.13
CA GLY A 494 11.73 -16.29 26.15
C GLY A 494 12.64 -15.42 25.29
N GLN A 495 13.84 -15.91 25.03
CA GLN A 495 14.86 -15.17 24.28
C GLN A 495 14.76 -15.44 22.78
N ILE A 496 15.22 -14.49 21.98
CA ILE A 496 15.44 -14.70 20.55
C ILE A 496 16.62 -15.67 20.40
N PRO A 497 16.45 -16.83 19.75
CA PRO A 497 17.52 -17.83 19.69
C PRO A 497 18.71 -17.33 18.86
N PRO A 498 19.94 -17.44 19.36
CA PRO A 498 21.14 -17.05 18.61
C PRO A 498 21.31 -17.77 17.27
N SER A 499 20.81 -19.01 17.17
CA SER A 499 20.82 -19.78 15.91
C SER A 499 20.05 -19.11 14.77
N LEU A 500 19.16 -18.15 15.06
CA LEU A 500 18.47 -17.38 14.02
C LEU A 500 19.45 -16.62 13.12
N GLY A 501 20.62 -16.22 13.65
CA GLY A 501 21.71 -15.63 12.87
C GLY A 501 22.28 -16.55 11.77
N ASP A 502 21.97 -17.83 11.84
CA ASP A 502 22.37 -18.80 10.81
C ASP A 502 21.48 -18.79 9.55
N CYS A 503 20.33 -18.10 9.60
CA CYS A 503 19.44 -17.92 8.46
C CYS A 503 19.93 -16.75 7.57
N THR A 504 21.08 -16.92 6.93
CA THR A 504 21.84 -15.84 6.28
C THR A 504 21.13 -15.16 5.10
N LYS A 505 20.07 -15.79 4.54
CA LYS A 505 19.22 -15.23 3.49
C LYS A 505 18.05 -14.39 4.01
N LEU A 506 17.93 -14.26 5.34
CA LEU A 506 16.81 -13.55 5.94
C LEU A 506 16.83 -12.07 5.57
N GLN A 507 15.75 -11.61 4.94
CA GLN A 507 15.55 -10.23 4.51
C GLN A 507 14.55 -9.50 5.41
N MET A 508 13.55 -10.21 5.92
CA MET A 508 12.52 -9.67 6.80
C MET A 508 12.42 -10.47 8.09
N LEU A 509 12.60 -9.76 9.21
CA LEU A 509 12.40 -10.30 10.56
C LEU A 509 11.39 -9.44 11.32
N ALA A 510 10.19 -9.96 11.54
CA ALA A 510 9.11 -9.28 12.23
C ALA A 510 8.65 -10.10 13.46
N LEU A 511 9.09 -9.70 14.65
CA LEU A 511 8.77 -10.35 15.93
C LEU A 511 8.03 -9.40 16.90
N ALA A 512 7.54 -8.28 16.41
CA ALA A 512 6.88 -7.24 17.21
C ALA A 512 5.60 -7.77 17.90
N ASP A 513 5.11 -7.04 18.91
CA ASP A 513 3.87 -7.35 19.63
C ASP A 513 3.87 -8.79 20.21
N ASN A 514 4.90 -9.10 21.02
CA ASN A 514 5.08 -10.38 21.69
C ASN A 514 5.53 -10.18 23.16
N LYS A 515 5.91 -11.24 23.83
CA LYS A 515 6.44 -11.23 25.21
C LYS A 515 7.92 -11.63 25.26
N LEU A 516 8.67 -11.41 24.16
CA LEU A 516 10.07 -11.79 24.05
C LEU A 516 10.94 -10.96 25.01
N SER A 517 11.97 -11.58 25.54
CA SER A 517 12.86 -11.03 26.57
C SER A 517 14.34 -11.28 26.25
N GLY A 518 15.22 -10.80 27.12
CA GLY A 518 16.68 -10.92 26.95
C GLY A 518 17.22 -9.99 25.87
N SER A 519 18.43 -10.22 25.40
CA SER A 519 19.16 -9.34 24.49
C SER A 519 19.01 -9.76 23.01
N ILE A 520 19.22 -8.79 22.11
CA ILE A 520 19.36 -9.06 20.68
C ILE A 520 20.63 -9.88 20.46
N PRO A 521 20.57 -11.04 19.77
CA PRO A 521 21.73 -11.91 19.59
C PRO A 521 22.86 -11.25 18.76
N THR A 522 24.10 -11.42 19.19
CA THR A 522 25.28 -10.96 18.45
C THR A 522 25.44 -11.64 17.09
N THR A 523 24.91 -12.84 16.93
CA THR A 523 24.88 -13.61 15.67
C THR A 523 24.07 -12.95 14.56
N PHE A 524 23.26 -11.92 14.87
CA PHE A 524 22.51 -11.17 13.84
C PHE A 524 23.44 -10.49 12.84
N SER A 525 24.72 -10.28 13.19
CA SER A 525 25.73 -9.79 12.24
C SER A 525 25.88 -10.63 10.98
N SER A 526 25.48 -11.91 11.02
CA SER A 526 25.54 -12.82 9.86
C SER A 526 24.38 -12.64 8.88
N LEU A 527 23.33 -11.91 9.28
CA LEU A 527 22.14 -11.66 8.46
C LEU A 527 22.40 -10.54 7.43
N SER A 528 23.36 -10.77 6.54
CA SER A 528 23.83 -9.72 5.60
C SER A 528 22.77 -9.20 4.63
N GLU A 529 21.74 -10.01 4.34
CA GLU A 529 20.63 -9.63 3.46
C GLU A 529 19.49 -8.91 4.19
N LEU A 530 19.53 -8.81 5.52
CA LEU A 530 18.46 -8.25 6.32
C LEU A 530 18.21 -6.79 5.97
N SER A 531 16.98 -6.52 5.51
CA SER A 531 16.50 -5.19 5.10
C SER A 531 15.47 -4.61 6.07
N LEU A 532 14.69 -5.47 6.73
CA LEU A 532 13.66 -5.08 7.68
C LEU A 532 13.80 -5.84 8.98
N ILE A 533 13.86 -5.11 10.10
CA ILE A 533 13.80 -5.66 11.46
C ILE A 533 12.77 -4.91 12.29
N THR A 534 11.75 -5.61 12.78
CA THR A 534 10.74 -5.07 13.70
C THR A 534 10.61 -5.96 14.93
N LEU A 535 11.02 -5.43 16.09
CA LEU A 535 10.99 -6.11 17.39
C LEU A 535 10.19 -5.30 18.42
N TYR A 536 9.44 -4.30 18.00
CA TYR A 536 8.76 -3.38 18.91
C TYR A 536 7.72 -4.08 19.80
N ASN A 537 7.38 -3.43 20.90
CA ASN A 537 6.39 -3.92 21.87
C ASN A 537 6.71 -5.34 22.36
N ASN A 538 7.89 -5.47 22.99
CA ASN A 538 8.40 -6.67 23.64
C ASN A 538 9.02 -6.31 25.00
N SER A 539 9.72 -7.24 25.64
CA SER A 539 10.48 -7.00 26.87
C SER A 539 11.99 -7.18 26.67
N LEU A 540 12.50 -6.86 25.46
CA LEU A 540 13.91 -6.99 25.13
C LEU A 540 14.74 -5.98 25.94
N GLU A 541 15.91 -6.39 26.41
CA GLU A 541 16.76 -5.60 27.29
C GLU A 541 18.26 -5.71 26.90
N GLY A 542 19.09 -4.91 27.55
CA GLY A 542 20.51 -4.87 27.27
C GLY A 542 20.90 -3.95 26.11
N PRO A 543 22.19 -3.82 25.82
CA PRO A 543 22.70 -2.97 24.75
C PRO A 543 22.55 -3.64 23.38
N LEU A 544 22.51 -2.81 22.33
CA LEU A 544 22.61 -3.29 20.97
C LEU A 544 23.99 -3.91 20.73
N PRO A 545 24.06 -5.10 20.12
CA PRO A 545 25.34 -5.68 19.73
C PRO A 545 26.11 -4.77 18.76
N GLU A 546 27.38 -4.48 19.03
CA GLU A 546 28.25 -3.70 18.13
C GLU A 546 28.32 -4.28 16.72
N SER A 547 28.18 -5.60 16.61
CA SER A 547 28.19 -6.33 15.34
C SER A 547 27.01 -5.98 14.39
N LEU A 548 25.92 -5.38 14.88
CA LEU A 548 24.83 -4.88 14.02
C LEU A 548 25.31 -3.81 13.02
N PHE A 549 26.44 -3.14 13.33
CA PHE A 549 27.06 -2.19 12.41
C PHE A 549 27.48 -2.82 11.07
N LEU A 550 27.58 -4.14 11.00
CA LEU A 550 27.91 -4.87 9.76
C LEU A 550 26.71 -5.01 8.81
N LEU A 551 25.49 -4.82 9.29
CA LEU A 551 24.28 -4.93 8.47
C LEU A 551 24.12 -3.69 7.59
N LYS A 552 24.52 -3.81 6.31
CA LYS A 552 24.56 -2.68 5.36
C LYS A 552 23.23 -2.47 4.60
N ASN A 553 22.36 -3.48 4.57
CA ASN A 553 21.13 -3.49 3.76
C ASN A 553 19.89 -3.05 4.55
N LEU A 554 20.01 -2.79 5.85
CA LEU A 554 18.87 -2.37 6.67
C LEU A 554 18.25 -1.09 6.12
N SER A 555 16.97 -1.17 5.85
CA SER A 555 16.12 -0.06 5.39
C SER A 555 15.11 0.37 6.47
N ILE A 556 14.51 -0.59 7.16
CA ILE A 556 13.51 -0.34 8.20
C ILE A 556 13.95 -0.99 9.51
N ILE A 557 14.06 -0.17 10.55
CA ILE A 557 14.36 -0.61 11.91
C ILE A 557 13.28 -0.06 12.84
N ASN A 558 12.55 -0.96 13.51
CA ASN A 558 11.65 -0.59 14.59
C ASN A 558 11.88 -1.48 15.81
N LEU A 559 12.52 -0.90 16.84
CA LEU A 559 12.78 -1.54 18.12
C LEU A 559 12.03 -0.85 19.27
N SER A 560 11.02 -0.05 18.95
CA SER A 560 10.32 0.78 19.94
C SER A 560 9.63 -0.05 21.02
N HIS A 561 9.33 0.58 22.16
CA HIS A 561 8.58 -0.06 23.26
C HIS A 561 9.26 -1.35 23.76
N ASN A 562 10.52 -1.22 24.19
CA ASN A 562 11.33 -2.25 24.81
C ASN A 562 12.11 -1.69 26.01
N LYS A 563 13.06 -2.44 26.55
CA LYS A 563 13.97 -2.02 27.63
C LYS A 563 15.43 -1.94 27.16
N LEU A 564 15.64 -1.79 25.84
CA LEU A 564 16.97 -1.72 25.23
C LEU A 564 17.71 -0.47 25.73
N ASN A 565 19.03 -0.58 25.91
CA ASN A 565 19.84 0.49 26.48
C ASN A 565 21.16 0.70 25.70
N GLY A 566 22.04 1.54 26.23
CA GLY A 566 23.33 1.86 25.62
C GLY A 566 23.22 2.77 24.41
N SER A 567 24.19 2.67 23.50
CA SER A 567 24.32 3.55 22.33
C SER A 567 23.50 3.10 21.12
N VAL A 568 23.01 4.08 20.37
CA VAL A 568 22.33 3.87 19.07
C VAL A 568 23.34 3.62 17.93
N PHE A 569 24.63 3.85 18.16
CA PHE A 569 25.69 3.76 17.13
C PHE A 569 25.68 2.46 16.32
N PRO A 570 25.42 1.25 16.87
CA PRO A 570 25.42 0.02 16.10
C PRO A 570 24.45 -0.03 14.93
N LEU A 571 23.38 0.77 14.95
CA LEU A 571 22.38 0.84 13.87
C LEU A 571 22.80 1.75 12.71
N THR A 572 23.89 2.47 12.82
CA THR A 572 24.38 3.41 11.80
C THR A 572 25.26 2.75 10.72
N GLY A 573 25.28 1.45 10.69
CA GLY A 573 26.05 0.68 9.69
C GLY A 573 25.50 0.76 8.27
N SER A 574 24.19 0.79 8.14
CA SER A 574 23.51 0.94 6.85
C SER A 574 23.47 2.40 6.41
N THR A 575 23.57 2.63 5.11
CA THR A 575 23.28 3.93 4.46
C THR A 575 21.94 3.92 3.72
N SER A 576 21.21 2.82 3.80
CA SER A 576 19.94 2.58 3.11
C SER A 576 18.72 2.82 3.99
N LEU A 577 18.91 3.26 5.25
CA LEU A 577 17.81 3.47 6.19
C LEU A 577 16.79 4.47 5.63
N THR A 578 15.53 4.08 5.72
CA THR A 578 14.35 4.92 5.40
C THR A 578 13.52 5.21 6.65
N VAL A 579 13.42 4.23 7.57
CA VAL A 579 12.68 4.34 8.82
C VAL A 579 13.54 3.84 9.99
N LEU A 580 13.64 4.65 11.02
CA LEU A 580 14.25 4.29 12.30
C LEU A 580 13.30 4.69 13.43
N ASP A 581 12.80 3.71 14.17
CA ASP A 581 11.98 3.93 15.36
C ASP A 581 12.56 3.17 16.58
N LEU A 582 13.01 3.95 17.56
CA LEU A 582 13.56 3.46 18.84
C LEU A 582 12.75 4.02 20.03
N THR A 583 11.55 4.53 19.78
CA THR A 583 10.71 5.17 20.80
C THR A 583 10.52 4.29 22.03
N ASN A 584 10.48 4.91 23.20
CA ASN A 584 10.20 4.23 24.47
C ASN A 584 11.13 3.05 24.74
N ASN A 585 12.41 3.39 25.01
CA ASN A 585 13.50 2.49 25.41
C ASN A 585 14.37 3.21 26.46
N HIS A 586 15.53 2.63 26.77
CA HIS A 586 16.52 3.19 27.68
C HIS A 586 17.82 3.59 26.96
N PHE A 587 17.79 3.92 25.68
CA PHE A 587 18.97 4.34 24.93
C PHE A 587 19.56 5.62 25.51
N SER A 588 20.89 5.72 25.56
CA SER A 588 21.62 6.82 26.15
C SER A 588 22.81 7.26 25.28
N GLY A 589 23.48 8.33 25.70
CA GLY A 589 24.56 8.94 24.92
C GLY A 589 24.06 9.88 23.86
N SER A 590 24.92 10.30 22.93
CA SER A 590 24.55 11.25 21.86
C SER A 590 23.94 10.55 20.65
N ILE A 591 23.11 11.29 19.93
CA ILE A 591 22.62 10.88 18.60
C ILE A 591 23.83 10.83 17.66
N PRO A 592 24.14 9.68 17.04
CA PRO A 592 25.31 9.59 16.17
C PRO A 592 25.14 10.41 14.88
N SER A 593 26.12 11.29 14.60
CA SER A 593 26.12 12.09 13.34
C SER A 593 26.15 11.20 12.08
N ARG A 594 26.74 10.01 12.20
CA ARG A 594 26.79 9.00 11.12
C ARG A 594 25.39 8.57 10.61
N LEU A 595 24.35 8.72 11.41
CA LEU A 595 22.97 8.44 10.99
C LEU A 595 22.56 9.26 9.75
N ALA A 596 23.12 10.45 9.59
CA ALA A 596 22.88 11.32 8.45
C ALA A 596 23.45 10.81 7.12
N LEU A 597 24.29 9.75 7.13
CA LEU A 597 24.75 9.09 5.91
C LEU A 597 23.60 8.34 5.21
N SER A 598 22.55 7.99 5.92
CA SER A 598 21.32 7.42 5.36
C SER A 598 20.43 8.53 4.80
N LYS A 599 20.81 9.10 3.66
CA LYS A 599 20.15 10.26 3.03
C LYS A 599 18.68 10.02 2.66
N ASN A 600 18.25 8.77 2.59
CA ASN A 600 16.88 8.36 2.28
C ASN A 600 15.98 8.27 3.52
N LEU A 601 16.46 8.66 4.70
CA LEU A 601 15.65 8.67 5.91
C LEU A 601 14.43 9.58 5.74
N ILE A 602 13.26 8.97 5.89
CA ILE A 602 11.95 9.62 5.82
C ILE A 602 11.40 9.82 7.23
N ARG A 603 11.64 8.85 8.11
CA ARG A 603 11.14 8.87 9.49
C ARG A 603 12.22 8.50 10.48
N VAL A 604 12.42 9.35 11.49
CA VAL A 604 13.31 9.13 12.65
C VAL A 604 12.52 9.39 13.92
N ARG A 605 12.34 8.36 14.74
CA ARG A 605 11.67 8.43 16.04
C ARG A 605 12.58 7.88 17.12
N LEU A 606 13.06 8.74 18.00
CA LEU A 606 13.94 8.43 19.12
C LEU A 606 13.32 8.89 20.46
N ALA A 607 12.03 9.15 20.47
CA ALA A 607 11.33 9.73 21.61
C ALA A 607 11.35 8.82 22.84
N SER A 608 11.22 9.41 24.03
CA SER A 608 11.12 8.69 25.30
C SER A 608 12.31 7.76 25.54
N ASN A 609 13.49 8.35 25.56
CA ASN A 609 14.78 7.70 25.85
C ASN A 609 15.64 8.59 26.78
N PHE A 610 16.89 8.24 27.01
CA PHE A 610 17.85 9.03 27.80
C PHE A 610 18.97 9.62 26.92
N LEU A 611 18.66 9.92 25.66
CA LEU A 611 19.62 10.52 24.73
C LEU A 611 19.99 11.93 25.17
N SER A 612 21.26 12.31 25.00
CA SER A 612 21.82 13.57 25.48
C SER A 612 22.69 14.23 24.40
N GLY A 613 23.24 15.40 24.72
CA GLY A 613 24.05 16.19 23.79
C GLY A 613 23.19 16.92 22.75
N ASN A 614 23.83 17.38 21.69
CA ASN A 614 23.19 18.22 20.67
C ASN A 614 22.58 17.39 19.54
N ILE A 615 21.59 17.95 18.82
CA ILE A 615 21.16 17.41 17.52
C ILE A 615 22.31 17.57 16.54
N PRO A 616 22.75 16.48 15.85
CA PRO A 616 23.90 16.54 14.95
C PRO A 616 23.73 17.53 13.80
N LEU A 617 24.79 18.31 13.53
CA LEU A 617 24.79 19.26 12.38
C LEU A 617 24.64 18.53 11.04
N GLU A 618 25.12 17.31 10.93
CA GLU A 618 25.06 16.46 9.75
C GLU A 618 23.63 16.13 9.34
N PHE A 619 22.63 16.32 10.21
CA PHE A 619 21.21 16.14 9.85
C PHE A 619 20.76 17.09 8.73
N ILE A 620 21.56 18.13 8.41
CA ILE A 620 21.37 18.95 7.21
C ILE A 620 21.36 18.12 5.91
N LEU A 621 21.95 16.91 5.92
CA LEU A 621 21.98 15.97 4.79
C LEU A 621 20.68 15.16 4.62
N LEU A 622 19.77 15.24 5.59
CA LEU A 622 18.52 14.48 5.58
C LEU A 622 17.40 15.23 4.84
N GLU A 623 17.57 15.41 3.54
CA GLU A 623 16.64 16.17 2.69
C GLU A 623 15.29 15.46 2.47
N GLN A 624 15.23 14.14 2.68
CA GLN A 624 14.01 13.34 2.50
C GLN A 624 13.18 13.21 3.78
N LEU A 625 13.65 13.79 4.89
CA LEU A 625 13.02 13.64 6.18
C LEU A 625 11.63 14.30 6.21
N VAL A 626 10.63 13.50 6.58
CA VAL A 626 9.21 13.90 6.74
C VAL A 626 8.80 13.96 8.20
N PHE A 627 9.32 13.05 9.02
CA PHE A 627 8.95 12.90 10.42
C PHE A 627 10.19 12.81 11.31
N LEU A 628 10.34 13.75 12.24
CA LEU A 628 11.39 13.75 13.26
C LEU A 628 10.79 13.89 14.65
N ASP A 629 10.91 12.85 15.46
CA ASP A 629 10.51 12.84 16.87
C ASP A 629 11.69 12.50 17.77
N LEU A 630 12.18 13.51 18.47
CA LEU A 630 13.24 13.41 19.48
C LEU A 630 12.72 13.77 20.87
N SER A 631 11.41 13.81 21.06
CA SER A 631 10.76 14.28 22.29
C SER A 631 11.13 13.41 23.49
N SER A 632 10.97 13.96 24.69
CA SER A 632 11.17 13.24 25.96
C SER A 632 12.53 12.55 26.06
N ASN A 633 13.58 13.37 25.92
CA ASN A 633 14.98 12.97 26.07
C ASN A 633 15.74 14.00 26.95
N SER A 634 17.06 13.92 27.00
CA SER A 634 17.92 14.89 27.68
C SER A 634 18.79 15.71 26.72
N LEU A 635 18.26 15.95 25.47
CA LEU A 635 18.98 16.71 24.45
C LEU A 635 19.15 18.17 24.87
N SER A 636 20.29 18.77 24.54
CA SER A 636 20.67 20.11 24.95
C SER A 636 21.24 20.92 23.77
N GLY A 637 21.67 22.15 24.05
CA GLY A 637 22.22 23.04 23.05
C GLY A 637 21.13 23.75 22.21
N GLU A 638 21.57 24.47 21.21
CA GLU A 638 20.67 25.25 20.33
C GLU A 638 20.15 24.43 19.16
N LEU A 639 18.96 24.79 18.69
CA LEU A 639 18.40 24.24 17.44
C LEU A 639 19.11 24.92 16.26
N ALA A 640 20.28 24.39 15.91
CA ALA A 640 21.14 24.91 14.87
C ALA A 640 20.56 24.73 13.47
N VAL A 641 21.35 25.03 12.43
CA VAL A 641 20.95 24.89 11.00
C VAL A 641 20.80 23.44 10.52
N SER A 642 20.91 22.48 11.43
CA SER A 642 20.94 21.04 11.13
C SER A 642 19.73 20.51 10.32
N LEU A 643 18.59 21.19 10.38
CA LEU A 643 17.36 20.76 9.68
C LEU A 643 16.92 21.71 8.55
N THR A 644 17.76 22.69 8.18
CA THR A 644 17.39 23.73 7.20
C THR A 644 17.03 23.16 5.82
N ASN A 645 17.64 22.05 5.42
CA ASN A 645 17.43 21.42 4.10
C ASN A 645 16.30 20.38 4.10
N SER A 646 15.75 20.02 5.25
CA SER A 646 14.67 19.03 5.37
C SER A 646 13.32 19.65 4.96
N THR A 647 13.22 20.15 3.74
CA THR A 647 12.05 20.93 3.26
C THR A 647 10.76 20.10 3.16
N LYS A 648 10.87 18.78 3.21
CA LYS A 648 9.75 17.82 3.23
C LYS A 648 9.21 17.54 4.63
N LEU A 649 9.82 18.13 5.66
CA LEU A 649 9.45 17.86 7.05
C LEU A 649 8.02 18.34 7.34
N GLU A 650 7.19 17.41 7.78
CA GLU A 650 5.79 17.63 8.16
C GLU A 650 5.62 17.63 9.68
N HIS A 651 6.41 16.85 10.40
CA HIS A 651 6.33 16.72 11.85
C HIS A 651 7.70 16.93 12.49
N LEU A 652 7.80 17.91 13.38
CA LEU A 652 8.99 18.19 14.17
C LEU A 652 8.63 18.25 15.67
N MET A 653 8.95 17.15 16.37
CA MET A 653 8.65 16.98 17.80
C MET A 653 9.95 16.92 18.60
N LEU A 654 10.22 18.00 19.33
CA LEU A 654 11.42 18.18 20.17
C LEU A 654 11.06 18.47 21.63
N ASN A 655 9.80 18.33 22.00
CA ASN A 655 9.28 18.65 23.33
C ASN A 655 9.91 17.79 24.43
N ASN A 656 9.86 18.29 25.66
CA ASN A 656 10.40 17.60 26.84
C ASN A 656 11.89 17.28 26.70
N ASN A 657 12.72 18.31 26.50
CA ASN A 657 14.18 18.23 26.42
C ASN A 657 14.83 19.41 27.16
N HIS A 658 16.14 19.59 27.01
CA HIS A 658 16.89 20.72 27.57
C HIS A 658 17.41 21.67 26.48
N LEU A 659 16.77 21.68 25.29
CA LEU A 659 17.15 22.58 24.21
C LEU A 659 17.02 24.05 24.61
N SER A 660 17.89 24.88 24.12
CA SER A 660 18.01 26.29 24.55
C SER A 660 18.28 27.20 23.34
N GLY A 661 18.49 28.49 23.64
CA GLY A 661 18.71 29.49 22.61
C GLY A 661 17.40 29.98 22.00
N ASN A 662 17.51 30.71 20.90
CA ASN A 662 16.37 31.28 20.22
C ASN A 662 15.70 30.24 19.29
N ILE A 663 14.38 30.36 19.11
CA ILE A 663 13.68 29.63 18.05
C ILE A 663 14.18 30.16 16.70
N PRO A 664 14.73 29.28 15.82
CA PRO A 664 15.40 29.73 14.60
C PRO A 664 14.47 30.27 13.53
N THR A 665 14.87 31.34 12.85
CA THR A 665 14.08 31.93 11.74
C THR A 665 14.09 31.11 10.48
N TRP A 666 15.03 30.15 10.31
CA TRP A 666 15.08 29.24 9.15
C TRP A 666 13.88 28.25 9.11
N LEU A 667 13.13 28.08 10.23
CA LEU A 667 11.90 27.28 10.24
C LEU A 667 10.90 27.71 9.14
N ARG A 668 10.94 28.98 8.72
CA ARG A 668 10.19 29.51 7.57
C ARG A 668 10.38 28.72 6.27
N ASN A 669 11.49 27.97 6.12
CA ASN A 669 11.82 27.21 4.94
C ASN A 669 11.03 25.87 4.87
N LEU A 670 10.52 25.40 6.00
CA LEU A 670 9.77 24.16 6.15
C LEU A 670 8.30 24.37 5.75
N LYS A 671 8.05 24.55 4.47
CA LYS A 671 6.70 24.84 3.93
C LYS A 671 5.70 23.72 4.13
N GLY A 672 6.18 22.47 4.22
CA GLY A 672 5.38 21.27 4.47
C GLY A 672 4.97 21.09 5.95
N LEU A 673 5.58 21.86 6.87
CA LEU A 673 5.44 21.62 8.30
C LEU A 673 3.98 21.72 8.77
N GLY A 674 3.42 20.61 9.23
CA GLY A 674 2.07 20.48 9.78
C GLY A 674 2.05 20.50 11.30
N GLU A 675 3.09 20.00 11.97
CA GLU A 675 3.20 19.98 13.42
C GLU A 675 4.58 20.42 13.89
N LEU A 676 4.58 21.41 14.79
CA LEU A 676 5.79 21.87 15.49
C LEU A 676 5.54 21.85 16.99
N ASP A 677 6.26 20.97 17.69
CA ASP A 677 6.21 20.91 19.15
C ASP A 677 7.62 21.10 19.75
N LEU A 678 7.87 22.29 20.29
CA LEU A 678 9.09 22.66 20.99
C LEU A 678 8.85 22.86 22.50
N SER A 679 7.70 22.43 23.02
CA SER A 679 7.27 22.67 24.39
C SER A 679 8.18 21.99 25.40
N SER A 680 8.13 22.48 26.65
CA SER A 680 8.89 21.93 27.79
C SER A 680 10.39 21.81 27.48
N ASN A 681 10.98 22.96 27.15
CA ASN A 681 12.40 23.13 26.88
C ASN A 681 12.93 24.41 27.55
N ASN A 682 14.13 24.83 27.19
CA ASN A 682 14.75 26.06 27.71
C ASN A 682 14.86 27.16 26.62
N PHE A 683 14.03 27.13 25.57
CA PHE A 683 14.05 28.18 24.54
C PHE A 683 13.76 29.55 25.12
N ASN A 684 14.52 30.55 24.69
CA ASN A 684 14.39 31.92 25.11
C ASN A 684 14.24 32.88 23.91
N GLY A 685 14.39 34.21 24.17
CA GLY A 685 14.17 35.22 23.12
C GLY A 685 12.71 35.32 22.72
N THR A 686 12.44 35.80 21.52
CA THR A 686 11.08 36.06 21.02
C THR A 686 10.57 34.95 20.14
N VAL A 687 9.25 34.80 20.08
CA VAL A 687 8.61 33.96 19.05
C VAL A 687 8.90 34.58 17.67
N PRO A 688 9.57 33.88 16.73
CA PRO A 688 9.95 34.49 15.46
C PRO A 688 8.70 34.70 14.57
N LYS A 689 8.54 35.91 14.04
CA LYS A 689 7.45 36.27 13.12
C LYS A 689 7.46 35.39 11.84
N GLU A 690 8.61 34.92 11.47
CA GLU A 690 8.85 34.01 10.31
C GLU A 690 8.08 32.69 10.39
N LEU A 691 7.66 32.24 11.59
CA LEU A 691 6.78 31.10 11.76
C LEU A 691 5.44 31.29 11.02
N GLY A 692 4.96 32.53 10.88
CA GLY A 692 3.76 32.82 10.08
C GLY A 692 3.85 32.44 8.60
N ASN A 693 5.04 32.08 8.10
CA ASN A 693 5.24 31.59 6.74
C ASN A 693 5.04 30.07 6.58
N CYS A 694 4.86 29.32 7.68
CA CYS A 694 4.57 27.89 7.66
C CYS A 694 3.06 27.65 7.48
N SER A 695 2.52 27.98 6.30
CA SER A 695 1.09 28.05 6.04
C SER A 695 0.32 26.74 6.24
N ASN A 696 1.00 25.61 6.21
CA ASN A 696 0.42 24.26 6.39
C ASN A 696 0.33 23.83 7.86
N LEU A 697 0.85 24.67 8.79
CA LEU A 697 0.92 24.31 10.20
C LEU A 697 -0.47 24.11 10.80
N LEU A 698 -0.71 22.93 11.34
CA LEU A 698 -1.94 22.52 12.02
C LEU A 698 -1.82 22.64 13.54
N LYS A 699 -0.61 22.39 14.07
CA LYS A 699 -0.34 22.44 15.51
C LYS A 699 0.96 23.20 15.79
N LEU A 700 0.88 24.20 16.67
CA LEU A 700 2.02 24.92 17.19
C LEU A 700 2.01 24.89 18.72
N SER A 701 2.96 24.15 19.30
CA SER A 701 3.16 24.02 20.73
C SER A 701 4.53 24.58 21.15
N LEU A 702 4.54 25.69 21.87
CA LEU A 702 5.75 26.34 22.41
C LEU A 702 5.67 26.49 23.94
N HIS A 703 4.72 25.83 24.61
CA HIS A 703 4.46 26.01 26.03
C HIS A 703 5.62 25.51 26.92
N ASN A 704 5.64 25.97 28.16
CA ASN A 704 6.67 25.62 29.14
C ASN A 704 8.08 25.89 28.62
N ASN A 705 8.33 27.14 28.23
CA ASN A 705 9.64 27.66 27.82
C ASN A 705 9.96 29.00 28.52
N LYS A 706 11.01 29.69 28.08
CA LYS A 706 11.42 30.99 28.58
C LYS A 706 11.22 32.09 27.51
N LEU A 707 10.30 31.92 26.59
CA LEU A 707 10.04 32.83 25.49
C LEU A 707 9.47 34.16 26.03
N SER A 708 9.91 35.26 25.47
CA SER A 708 9.60 36.61 25.92
C SER A 708 9.17 37.51 24.76
N GLY A 709 8.85 38.77 25.05
CA GLY A 709 8.41 39.70 24.02
C GLY A 709 6.94 39.49 23.63
N GLN A 710 6.52 40.11 22.54
CA GLN A 710 5.14 40.11 22.10
C GLN A 710 4.82 38.86 21.26
N ILE A 711 3.54 38.45 21.24
CA ILE A 711 3.04 37.46 20.28
C ILE A 711 3.03 38.10 18.89
N PRO A 712 3.77 37.59 17.90
CA PRO A 712 3.81 38.18 16.56
C PRO A 712 2.45 38.15 15.87
N SER A 713 2.02 39.28 15.28
CA SER A 713 0.79 39.37 14.48
C SER A 713 0.81 38.41 13.26
N GLU A 714 2.00 38.11 12.73
CA GLU A 714 2.21 37.20 11.60
C GLU A 714 1.77 35.79 11.89
N LEU A 715 1.64 35.36 13.17
CA LEU A 715 1.01 34.07 13.48
C LEU A 715 -0.42 33.98 12.97
N GLY A 716 -1.12 35.10 12.78
CA GLY A 716 -2.44 35.16 12.13
C GLY A 716 -2.46 34.70 10.66
N ASN A 717 -1.29 34.48 10.02
CA ASN A 717 -1.18 33.94 8.66
C ASN A 717 -1.25 32.41 8.62
N LEU A 718 -1.30 31.76 9.77
CA LEU A 718 -1.39 30.29 9.87
C LEU A 718 -2.84 29.82 9.71
N PHE A 719 -3.44 30.07 8.57
CA PHE A 719 -4.88 29.84 8.31
C PHE A 719 -5.33 28.38 8.51
N SER A 720 -4.40 27.43 8.52
CA SER A 720 -4.68 26.00 8.73
C SER A 720 -4.60 25.58 10.21
N LEU A 721 -4.17 26.46 11.10
CA LEU A 721 -3.85 26.12 12.48
C LEU A 721 -5.10 25.70 13.27
N ASN A 722 -5.00 24.53 13.90
CA ASN A 722 -6.02 23.93 14.75
C ASN A 722 -5.71 24.13 16.25
N VAL A 723 -4.44 24.06 16.62
CA VAL A 723 -3.97 24.17 18.00
C VAL A 723 -2.87 25.22 18.11
N LEU A 724 -3.08 26.19 18.98
CA LEU A 724 -2.06 27.16 19.38
C LEU A 724 -1.87 27.13 20.90
N ASN A 725 -0.70 26.63 21.34
CA ASN A 725 -0.36 26.56 22.76
C ASN A 725 0.95 27.29 23.04
N LEU A 726 0.83 28.48 23.68
CA LEU A 726 1.94 29.34 24.12
C LEU A 726 1.97 29.48 25.65
N GLN A 727 1.26 28.61 26.36
CA GLN A 727 1.12 28.64 27.82
C GLN A 727 2.49 28.57 28.53
N SER A 728 2.56 29.11 29.75
CA SER A 728 3.73 29.03 30.65
C SER A 728 5.03 29.48 29.99
N ASN A 729 5.04 30.76 29.62
CA ASN A 729 6.19 31.48 29.06
C ASN A 729 6.34 32.88 29.70
N ASN A 730 7.24 33.71 29.21
CA ASN A 730 7.43 35.11 29.64
C ASN A 730 6.88 36.09 28.59
N LEU A 731 5.89 35.69 27.82
CA LEU A 731 5.30 36.54 26.76
C LEU A 731 4.58 37.75 27.35
N SER A 732 4.72 38.91 26.72
CA SER A 732 4.19 40.18 27.17
C SER A 732 3.47 40.93 26.04
N GLY A 733 2.98 42.12 26.31
CA GLY A 733 2.22 42.93 25.35
C GLY A 733 0.80 42.42 25.18
N THR A 734 0.14 42.80 24.11
CA THR A 734 -1.28 42.52 23.86
C THR A 734 -1.45 41.25 23.02
N ILE A 735 -2.59 40.59 23.16
CA ILE A 735 -3.02 39.54 22.23
C ILE A 735 -3.29 40.22 20.89
N PRO A 736 -2.62 39.83 19.78
CA PRO A 736 -2.80 40.47 18.48
C PRO A 736 -4.17 40.19 17.90
N SER A 737 -4.79 41.19 17.27
CA SER A 737 -6.10 41.05 16.61
C SER A 737 -6.10 40.09 15.44
N GLU A 738 -4.95 39.87 14.80
CA GLU A 738 -4.73 39.00 13.66
C GLU A 738 -4.99 37.50 13.97
N ILE A 739 -5.02 37.14 15.25
CA ILE A 739 -5.47 35.78 15.67
C ILE A 739 -6.86 35.46 15.15
N GLN A 740 -7.73 36.47 14.88
CA GLN A 740 -9.04 36.31 14.26
C GLN A 740 -9.00 35.53 12.92
N ASN A 741 -7.86 35.49 12.25
CA ASN A 741 -7.70 34.83 10.94
C ASN A 741 -7.57 33.31 11.06
N LEU A 742 -7.28 32.80 12.27
CA LEU A 742 -7.12 31.36 12.55
C LEU A 742 -8.49 30.67 12.67
N GLN A 743 -9.28 30.72 11.61
CA GLN A 743 -10.68 30.30 11.66
C GLN A 743 -10.88 28.79 11.88
N LYS A 744 -9.83 27.97 11.70
CA LYS A 744 -9.84 26.53 11.97
C LYS A 744 -9.39 26.17 13.39
N LEU A 745 -9.06 27.20 14.20
CA LEU A 745 -8.55 26.97 15.55
C LEU A 745 -9.63 26.39 16.44
N PHE A 746 -9.37 25.25 17.08
CA PHE A 746 -10.25 24.64 18.06
C PHE A 746 -9.67 24.63 19.48
N GLU A 747 -8.39 24.96 19.63
CA GLU A 747 -7.73 25.06 20.91
C GLU A 747 -6.80 26.28 20.97
N LEU A 748 -6.99 27.17 21.96
CA LEU A 748 -6.15 28.33 22.22
C LEU A 748 -5.76 28.40 23.70
N ARG A 749 -4.46 28.23 23.98
CA ARG A 749 -3.88 28.36 25.33
C ARG A 749 -2.79 29.44 25.37
N LEU A 750 -3.02 30.49 26.13
CA LEU A 750 -2.10 31.62 26.38
C LEU A 750 -1.88 31.85 27.88
N SER A 751 -2.31 30.93 28.73
CA SER A 751 -2.22 31.03 30.18
C SER A 751 -0.79 31.10 30.69
N ASP A 752 -0.61 31.53 31.93
CA ASP A 752 0.70 31.63 32.62
C ASP A 752 1.73 32.45 31.84
N ASN A 753 1.38 33.71 31.52
CA ASN A 753 2.24 34.63 30.80
C ASN A 753 2.10 36.06 31.42
N PHE A 754 2.73 37.06 30.85
CA PHE A 754 2.64 38.48 31.26
C PHE A 754 1.84 39.30 30.26
N LEU A 755 0.86 38.71 29.57
CA LEU A 755 0.05 39.41 28.58
C LEU A 755 -0.80 40.52 29.22
N THR A 756 -0.84 41.66 28.56
CA THR A 756 -1.51 42.90 29.04
C THR A 756 -2.61 43.33 28.06
N GLY A 757 -3.27 44.45 28.38
CA GLY A 757 -4.32 45.02 27.51
C GLY A 757 -5.66 44.32 27.63
N LYS A 758 -6.51 44.52 26.66
CA LYS A 758 -7.88 43.97 26.63
C LYS A 758 -7.92 42.65 25.90
N ILE A 759 -8.89 41.78 26.23
CA ILE A 759 -9.24 40.64 25.41
C ILE A 759 -9.78 41.16 24.07
N PRO A 760 -9.17 40.80 22.92
CA PRO A 760 -9.60 41.27 21.60
C PRO A 760 -11.03 40.85 21.28
N VAL A 761 -11.86 41.81 20.82
CA VAL A 761 -13.23 41.47 20.37
C VAL A 761 -13.25 40.59 19.12
N GLU A 762 -12.16 40.57 18.38
CA GLU A 762 -11.90 39.81 17.18
C GLU A 762 -11.89 38.27 17.43
N LEU A 763 -11.64 37.84 18.68
CA LEU A 763 -11.69 36.39 19.03
C LEU A 763 -13.06 35.75 18.73
N GLN A 764 -14.14 36.57 18.64
CA GLN A 764 -15.47 36.08 18.24
C GLN A 764 -15.47 35.38 16.86
N LYS A 765 -14.48 35.64 16.00
CA LYS A 765 -14.37 35.04 14.66
C LYS A 765 -13.84 33.62 14.66
N LEU A 766 -13.33 33.15 15.79
CA LEU A 766 -12.84 31.77 15.94
C LEU A 766 -14.01 30.80 16.21
N THR A 767 -14.92 30.68 15.27
CA THR A 767 -16.19 29.96 15.46
C THR A 767 -15.99 28.43 15.61
N GLU A 768 -14.85 27.93 15.21
CA GLU A 768 -14.48 26.51 15.37
C GLU A 768 -13.84 26.22 16.74
N LEU A 769 -13.60 27.25 17.58
CA LEU A 769 -12.98 27.06 18.88
C LEU A 769 -13.88 26.22 19.79
N GLN A 770 -13.43 25.02 20.10
CA GLN A 770 -14.22 23.98 20.78
C GLN A 770 -13.58 23.58 22.11
N VAL A 771 -12.34 23.10 22.10
CA VAL A 771 -11.76 22.42 23.26
C VAL A 771 -11.58 23.35 24.45
N ILE A 772 -10.87 24.48 24.25
CA ILE A 772 -10.59 25.42 25.31
C ILE A 772 -10.14 26.81 24.79
N LEU A 773 -10.60 27.85 25.45
CA LEU A 773 -9.99 29.19 25.47
C LEU A 773 -9.41 29.41 26.85
N ASP A 774 -8.09 29.35 26.99
CA ASP A 774 -7.39 29.57 28.24
C ASP A 774 -6.49 30.83 28.19
N LEU A 775 -6.89 31.89 28.86
CA LEU A 775 -6.17 33.13 28.98
C LEU A 775 -5.81 33.41 30.45
N SER A 776 -5.93 32.45 31.35
CA SER A 776 -5.72 32.57 32.78
C SER A 776 -4.28 32.96 33.14
N HIS A 777 -4.08 33.39 34.37
CA HIS A 777 -2.77 33.76 34.92
C HIS A 777 -1.99 34.73 34.01
N ASN A 778 -2.62 35.88 33.71
CA ASN A 778 -2.04 36.97 32.92
C ASN A 778 -2.32 38.35 33.59
N GLN A 779 -1.99 39.41 32.90
CA GLN A 779 -2.26 40.79 33.35
C GLN A 779 -3.35 41.48 32.49
N LEU A 780 -4.24 40.68 31.88
CA LEU A 780 -5.30 41.17 31.02
C LEU A 780 -6.28 42.06 31.80
N SER A 781 -6.70 43.12 31.19
CA SER A 781 -7.54 44.17 31.82
C SER A 781 -8.73 44.55 30.94
N GLY A 782 -9.57 45.43 31.42
CA GLY A 782 -10.80 45.82 30.70
C GLY A 782 -11.95 44.86 30.95
N GLU A 783 -12.98 44.97 30.15
CA GLU A 783 -14.18 44.14 30.27
C GLU A 783 -14.07 42.88 29.46
N ILE A 784 -14.76 41.80 29.87
CA ILE A 784 -14.94 40.58 29.07
C ILE A 784 -15.81 40.97 27.87
N PRO A 785 -15.33 40.75 26.60
CA PRO A 785 -16.11 41.11 25.43
C PRO A 785 -17.42 40.34 25.32
N GLN A 786 -18.52 41.06 25.10
CA GLN A 786 -19.83 40.44 24.89
C GLN A 786 -19.84 39.46 23.68
N SER A 787 -18.98 39.75 22.70
CA SER A 787 -18.82 38.95 21.48
C SER A 787 -18.26 37.56 21.70
N LEU A 788 -17.59 37.25 22.83
CA LEU A 788 -17.18 35.86 23.15
C LEU A 788 -18.37 34.89 23.25
N GLY A 789 -19.59 35.41 23.51
CA GLY A 789 -20.81 34.59 23.47
C GLY A 789 -21.17 34.03 22.07
N ASN A 790 -20.42 34.38 21.03
CA ASN A 790 -20.57 33.83 19.68
C ASN A 790 -19.80 32.52 19.47
N LEU A 791 -18.93 32.11 20.40
CA LEU A 791 -18.13 30.88 20.33
C LEU A 791 -18.97 29.67 20.76
N MET A 792 -20.00 29.35 20.01
CA MET A 792 -21.06 28.38 20.36
C MET A 792 -20.56 26.98 20.63
N LYS A 793 -19.42 26.59 20.06
CA LYS A 793 -18.80 25.24 20.21
C LYS A 793 -17.93 25.13 21.45
N LEU A 794 -17.61 26.26 22.12
CA LEU A 794 -16.62 26.28 23.19
C LEU A 794 -17.07 25.46 24.41
N GLU A 795 -16.25 24.51 24.82
CA GLU A 795 -16.47 23.61 25.93
C GLU A 795 -15.86 24.10 27.24
N ARG A 796 -14.72 24.74 27.18
CA ARG A 796 -13.98 25.24 28.36
C ARG A 796 -13.52 26.68 28.17
N LEU A 797 -13.84 27.54 29.13
CA LEU A 797 -13.41 28.93 29.18
C LEU A 797 -12.72 29.24 30.50
N ASN A 798 -11.43 29.55 30.46
CA ASN A 798 -10.65 29.96 31.63
C ASN A 798 -10.06 31.36 31.44
N LEU A 799 -10.57 32.31 32.23
CA LEU A 799 -10.10 33.72 32.31
C LEU A 799 -9.60 34.09 33.71
N SER A 800 -9.40 33.09 34.57
CA SER A 800 -9.05 33.32 36.00
C SER A 800 -7.69 34.02 36.14
N ASN A 801 -7.44 34.60 37.32
CA ASN A 801 -6.19 35.24 37.70
C ASN A 801 -5.72 36.29 36.69
N ASN A 802 -6.59 37.31 36.47
CA ASN A 802 -6.34 38.46 35.60
C ASN A 802 -6.78 39.79 36.29
N HIS A 803 -6.77 40.88 35.58
CA HIS A 803 -7.25 42.17 36.05
C HIS A 803 -8.56 42.59 35.36
N LEU A 804 -9.35 41.64 34.88
CA LEU A 804 -10.60 41.88 34.17
C LEU A 804 -11.61 42.56 35.10
N GLN A 805 -12.34 43.55 34.57
CA GLN A 805 -13.33 44.35 35.30
C GLN A 805 -14.68 44.42 34.59
N GLY A 806 -15.60 45.15 35.14
CA GLY A 806 -16.96 45.23 34.57
C GLY A 806 -17.84 44.05 34.97
N ARG A 807 -18.94 43.88 34.26
CA ARG A 807 -19.92 42.80 34.52
C ARG A 807 -19.63 41.59 33.69
N ILE A 808 -20.02 40.42 34.18
CA ILE A 808 -20.04 39.21 33.37
C ILE A 808 -21.08 39.39 32.26
N PRO A 809 -20.71 39.31 30.99
CA PRO A 809 -21.65 39.45 29.88
C PRO A 809 -22.71 38.34 29.87
N SER A 810 -24.00 38.75 29.82
CA SER A 810 -25.08 37.75 29.71
C SER A 810 -25.03 36.91 28.40
N SER A 811 -24.35 37.46 27.36
CA SER A 811 -24.11 36.75 26.10
C SER A 811 -23.30 35.45 26.24
N LEU A 812 -22.42 35.38 27.25
CA LEU A 812 -21.71 34.13 27.52
C LEU A 812 -22.65 32.96 27.90
N GLY A 813 -23.86 33.28 28.40
CA GLY A 813 -24.89 32.26 28.65
C GLY A 813 -25.45 31.60 27.39
N LYS A 814 -25.08 32.06 26.18
CA LYS A 814 -25.42 31.46 24.89
C LYS A 814 -24.49 30.29 24.54
N LEU A 815 -23.37 30.12 25.25
CA LEU A 815 -22.40 29.05 25.00
C LEU A 815 -22.98 27.70 25.44
N SER A 816 -23.77 27.08 24.59
CA SER A 816 -24.53 25.85 24.90
C SER A 816 -23.66 24.64 25.17
N SER A 817 -22.43 24.62 24.64
CA SER A 817 -21.46 23.53 24.84
C SER A 817 -20.59 23.73 26.09
N LEU A 818 -20.67 24.89 26.76
CA LEU A 818 -19.79 25.21 27.86
C LEU A 818 -20.10 24.38 29.11
N HIS A 819 -19.17 23.51 29.49
CA HIS A 819 -19.26 22.68 30.69
C HIS A 819 -18.19 23.03 31.76
N SER A 820 -17.16 23.79 31.39
CA SER A 820 -16.15 24.28 32.33
C SER A 820 -15.95 25.79 32.19
N LEU A 821 -16.11 26.52 33.29
CA LEU A 821 -15.93 27.98 33.35
C LEU A 821 -15.10 28.31 34.56
N ASP A 822 -14.10 29.17 34.39
CA ASP A 822 -13.37 29.78 35.50
C ASP A 822 -13.12 31.26 35.21
N LEU A 823 -13.72 32.16 36.02
CA LEU A 823 -13.59 33.62 36.04
C LEU A 823 -13.01 34.11 37.34
N SER A 824 -12.54 33.22 38.20
CA SER A 824 -12.05 33.52 39.55
C SER A 824 -10.88 34.50 39.56
N HIS A 825 -10.62 35.10 40.68
CA HIS A 825 -9.45 35.97 40.91
C HIS A 825 -9.30 37.11 39.87
N ASN A 826 -10.40 37.86 39.65
CA ASN A 826 -10.44 39.02 38.79
C ASN A 826 -11.01 40.24 39.55
N ARG A 827 -11.33 41.31 38.85
CA ARG A 827 -11.96 42.53 39.40
C ARG A 827 -13.41 42.72 38.92
N LEU A 828 -14.08 41.60 38.60
CA LEU A 828 -15.44 41.57 38.08
C LEU A 828 -16.45 42.02 39.13
N GLN A 829 -17.56 42.66 38.69
CA GLN A 829 -18.56 43.22 39.58
C GLN A 829 -19.99 42.99 39.10
N GLY A 830 -20.96 43.15 40.01
CA GLY A 830 -22.40 43.03 39.70
C GLY A 830 -22.92 41.63 39.92
N LYS A 831 -24.14 41.41 39.44
CA LYS A 831 -24.80 40.10 39.60
C LYS A 831 -24.33 39.08 38.57
N VAL A 832 -24.04 37.87 39.05
CA VAL A 832 -23.76 36.70 38.18
C VAL A 832 -25.01 36.40 37.36
N PRO A 833 -24.94 36.26 36.04
CA PRO A 833 -26.08 35.84 35.20
C PRO A 833 -26.64 34.49 35.64
N SER A 834 -27.97 34.39 35.67
CA SER A 834 -28.66 33.14 36.16
C SER A 834 -28.29 31.86 35.38
N THR A 835 -27.86 31.99 34.12
CA THR A 835 -27.38 30.90 33.30
C THR A 835 -26.12 30.20 33.84
N PHE A 836 -25.40 30.87 34.76
CA PHE A 836 -24.19 30.32 35.38
C PHE A 836 -24.40 29.82 36.80
N SER A 837 -25.65 29.78 37.28
CA SER A 837 -25.97 29.27 38.62
C SER A 837 -25.63 27.81 38.88
N THR A 838 -25.44 27.01 37.81
CA THR A 838 -25.04 25.62 37.86
C THR A 838 -23.53 25.39 37.98
N PHE A 839 -22.72 26.40 37.69
CA PHE A 839 -21.28 26.30 37.83
C PHE A 839 -20.87 26.40 39.33
N PRO A 840 -19.73 25.80 39.70
CA PRO A 840 -19.29 25.78 41.08
C PRO A 840 -18.93 27.23 41.56
N MET A 841 -19.10 27.49 42.85
CA MET A 841 -18.77 28.78 43.44
C MET A 841 -17.30 29.15 43.20
N SER A 842 -16.40 28.15 43.16
CA SER A 842 -14.96 28.34 42.86
C SER A 842 -14.70 29.07 41.54
N ALA A 843 -15.57 28.94 40.55
CA ALA A 843 -15.42 29.60 39.25
C ALA A 843 -15.51 31.14 39.32
N PHE A 844 -15.98 31.69 40.42
CA PHE A 844 -16.23 33.14 40.60
C PHE A 844 -15.52 33.73 41.80
N VAL A 845 -14.89 32.92 42.66
CA VAL A 845 -14.21 33.35 43.89
C VAL A 845 -13.11 34.37 43.57
N GLY A 846 -12.78 35.23 44.52
CA GLY A 846 -11.72 36.24 44.30
C GLY A 846 -12.19 37.52 43.59
N ASN A 847 -13.46 37.59 43.16
CA ASN A 847 -14.10 38.81 42.61
C ASN A 847 -14.93 39.51 43.69
N ARG A 848 -14.35 40.43 44.45
CA ARG A 848 -14.94 41.03 45.66
C ARG A 848 -16.27 41.75 45.45
N LYS A 849 -16.65 42.13 44.25
CA LYS A 849 -17.87 42.88 43.90
C LYS A 849 -18.90 42.05 43.13
N LEU A 850 -18.70 40.73 42.94
CA LEU A 850 -19.70 39.84 42.39
C LEU A 850 -20.66 39.33 43.48
N CYS A 851 -21.94 39.18 43.12
CA CYS A 851 -22.97 38.62 43.97
C CYS A 851 -24.02 37.84 43.14
N GLY A 852 -24.91 37.13 43.79
CA GLY A 852 -25.95 36.31 43.18
C GLY A 852 -25.47 34.87 42.88
N ALA A 853 -26.40 33.91 42.79
CA ALA A 853 -26.07 32.51 42.69
C ALA A 853 -25.03 32.19 41.61
N PRO A 854 -24.03 31.33 41.89
CA PRO A 854 -23.81 30.48 43.09
C PRO A 854 -23.16 31.21 44.27
N LEU A 855 -22.83 32.51 44.14
CA LEU A 855 -22.33 33.35 45.23
C LEU A 855 -23.47 33.87 46.11
N GLU A 856 -23.12 34.57 47.19
CA GLU A 856 -24.10 35.18 48.11
C GLU A 856 -25.03 36.16 47.39
N SER A 857 -26.26 36.32 47.92
CA SER A 857 -27.25 37.22 47.35
C SER A 857 -26.73 38.66 47.34
N CYS A 858 -27.08 39.44 46.27
CA CYS A 858 -26.74 40.84 46.19
C CYS A 858 -27.52 41.62 47.27
N SER A 859 -26.91 41.84 48.44
CA SER A 859 -27.54 42.64 49.49
C SER A 859 -27.33 44.14 49.15
N SER A 860 -28.43 44.91 49.11
CA SER A 860 -28.37 46.35 49.27
C SER A 860 -27.79 46.63 50.64
N SER A 861 -26.58 47.23 50.69
CA SER A 861 -25.87 47.48 51.95
C SER A 861 -26.65 48.52 52.73
N SER A 862 -27.46 48.07 53.60
CA SER A 862 -27.69 48.88 54.84
C SER A 862 -26.67 48.39 55.86
N ARG A 863 -25.64 49.24 56.16
CA ARG A 863 -24.70 48.96 57.22
C ARG A 863 -25.48 48.89 58.53
N LYS A 864 -25.80 47.71 59.01
CA LYS A 864 -26.16 47.51 60.39
C LYS A 864 -24.88 47.44 61.19
N TRP A 865 -24.63 48.58 61.93
CA TRP A 865 -23.59 48.63 62.95
C TRP A 865 -24.03 47.64 64.07
N LEU A 866 -23.19 46.66 64.40
CA LEU A 866 -23.38 45.84 65.55
C LEU A 866 -23.42 46.68 66.79
N PRO A 867 -24.37 46.43 67.73
CA PRO A 867 -24.46 47.14 68.96
C PRO A 867 -23.17 46.98 69.78
N ARG A 868 -22.73 48.06 70.43
CA ARG A 868 -21.46 48.17 71.19
C ARG A 868 -21.24 47.06 72.22
N SER A 869 -22.28 46.38 72.68
CA SER A 869 -22.19 45.26 73.63
C SER A 869 -21.61 43.96 73.05
N GLU A 870 -21.78 43.73 71.76
CA GLU A 870 -21.26 42.41 71.09
C GLU A 870 -19.82 42.60 70.66
N VAL A 871 -19.36 43.77 70.30
CA VAL A 871 -17.98 44.08 69.95
C VAL A 871 -17.04 43.80 71.13
N GLY A 872 -17.51 44.08 72.41
CA GLY A 872 -16.74 43.75 73.60
C GLY A 872 -16.51 42.22 73.79
N VAL A 873 -17.53 41.42 73.52
CA VAL A 873 -17.45 39.95 73.66
C VAL A 873 -16.53 39.35 72.62
N ILE A 874 -16.55 39.89 71.39
CA ILE A 874 -15.67 39.41 70.30
C ILE A 874 -14.21 39.75 70.55
N ILE A 875 -13.96 40.96 71.06
CA ILE A 875 -12.57 41.39 71.43
C ILE A 875 -12.08 40.52 72.58
N PHE A 876 -12.92 40.27 73.62
CA PHE A 876 -12.57 39.43 74.77
C PHE A 876 -12.29 38.00 74.35
N ALA A 877 -13.08 37.40 73.39
CA ALA A 877 -12.84 36.06 72.84
C ALA A 877 -11.54 35.99 72.05
N ILE A 878 -11.23 36.98 71.19
CA ILE A 878 -9.98 37.04 70.45
C ILE A 878 -8.77 37.14 71.35
N VAL A 879 -8.83 38.04 72.42
CA VAL A 879 -7.72 38.19 73.37
C VAL A 879 -7.55 36.91 74.20
N PHE A 880 -8.64 36.21 74.59
CA PHE A 880 -8.58 35.00 75.36
C PHE A 880 -8.02 33.83 74.48
N THR A 881 -8.42 33.73 73.27
CA THR A 881 -7.89 32.68 72.31
C THR A 881 -6.40 32.96 71.98
N ALA A 882 -5.99 34.22 71.81
CA ALA A 882 -4.60 34.58 71.61
C ALA A 882 -3.75 34.27 72.87
N ALA A 883 -4.26 34.53 74.08
CA ALA A 883 -3.56 34.23 75.35
C ALA A 883 -3.43 32.65 75.52
N VAL A 884 -4.45 31.89 75.20
CA VAL A 884 -4.35 30.42 75.21
C VAL A 884 -3.37 29.90 74.17
N ALA A 885 -3.38 30.47 72.98
CA ALA A 885 -2.39 30.11 71.92
C ALA A 885 -0.95 30.42 72.35
N CYS A 886 -0.71 31.58 73.04
CA CYS A 886 0.61 31.90 73.58
C CYS A 886 1.04 30.88 74.64
N LEU A 887 0.12 30.49 75.56
CA LEU A 887 0.42 29.51 76.60
C LEU A 887 0.72 28.12 75.98
N VAL A 888 0.02 27.71 74.97
CA VAL A 888 0.29 26.49 74.24
C VAL A 888 1.63 26.52 73.51
N MET A 889 1.96 27.65 72.88
CA MET A 889 3.29 27.90 72.30
C MET A 889 4.40 27.86 73.32
N ILE A 890 4.23 28.46 74.49
CA ILE A 890 5.18 28.42 75.56
C ILE A 890 5.32 26.96 76.10
N TYR A 891 4.22 26.23 76.21
CA TYR A 891 4.29 24.81 76.61
C TYR A 891 5.03 23.96 75.59
N ILE A 892 4.80 24.17 74.27
CA ILE A 892 5.50 23.48 73.21
C ILE A 892 6.98 23.86 73.19
N MET A 893 7.33 25.13 73.39
CA MET A 893 8.71 25.56 73.50
C MET A 893 9.41 24.98 74.74
N LEU A 894 8.76 24.86 75.86
CA LEU A 894 9.27 24.19 77.06
C LEU A 894 9.45 22.67 76.83
N ARG A 895 8.57 22.05 76.07
CA ARG A 895 8.68 20.62 75.74
C ARG A 895 9.84 20.37 74.73
N ILE A 896 10.03 21.29 73.73
CA ILE A 896 11.16 21.22 72.81
C ILE A 896 12.45 21.45 73.57
N TRP A 897 12.48 22.39 74.52
CA TRP A 897 13.68 22.65 75.31
C TRP A 897 14.05 21.51 76.28
N THR A 898 13.06 20.74 76.82
CA THR A 898 13.30 19.54 77.64
C THR A 898 13.70 18.36 76.78
N THR A 899 13.35 18.31 75.49
CA THR A 899 13.73 17.26 74.54
C THR A 899 15.15 17.47 74.03
N TRP A 900 15.58 18.75 73.88
CA TRP A 900 16.94 19.08 73.46
C TRP A 900 18.00 18.79 74.58
N ARG A 901 17.59 18.79 75.86
CA ARG A 901 18.49 18.45 76.99
C ARG A 901 18.75 16.94 77.12
N LYS A 902 17.99 16.08 76.39
CA LYS A 902 18.15 14.62 76.43
C LYS A 902 18.95 14.05 75.27
N VAL A 903 19.37 14.85 74.30
CA VAL A 903 20.09 14.40 73.11
C VAL A 903 21.59 14.74 73.14
N ALA A 904 22.09 15.28 74.17
CA ALA A 904 23.52 15.62 74.33
C ALA A 904 24.21 14.70 75.35
N VAL A 905 24.15 13.38 75.23
CA VAL A 905 25.11 12.38 75.74
C VAL A 905 24.75 11.03 75.11
N SER A 906 25.44 10.57 74.15
CA SER A 906 26.07 9.27 73.95
C SER A 906 26.47 9.06 72.52
N ASN A 907 27.75 9.18 72.31
CA ASN A 907 28.46 8.56 71.20
C ASN A 907 28.63 7.08 71.44
N ASN A 908 28.64 6.36 70.35
CA ASN A 908 29.44 5.21 69.99
C ASN A 908 28.71 3.85 69.81
N GLU A 909 29.08 3.36 68.63
CA GLU A 909 29.31 1.98 68.25
C GLU A 909 28.17 1.09 67.84
N GLY A 910 28.34 0.56 66.65
CA GLY A 910 28.29 -0.85 66.38
C GLY A 910 27.27 -1.36 65.38
N PHE A 911 27.75 -1.66 64.24
CA PHE A 911 27.46 -2.85 63.38
C PHE A 911 26.11 -3.61 63.53
N GLY A 912 25.49 -3.89 62.41
CA GLY A 912 24.84 -5.16 62.25
C GLY A 912 23.52 -5.12 61.47
N ASN A 913 23.61 -5.55 60.28
CA ASN A 913 22.73 -6.44 59.49
C ASN A 913 21.26 -6.63 59.82
N GLU A 914 20.58 -6.69 58.69
CA GLU A 914 19.47 -7.60 58.34
C GLU A 914 18.01 -7.17 58.52
N ASN A 915 17.43 -7.20 57.30
CA ASN A 915 16.15 -7.82 56.96
C ASN A 915 14.80 -7.25 57.35
N LYS A 916 14.06 -7.12 56.23
CA LYS A 916 12.63 -7.38 56.04
C LYS A 916 11.59 -6.46 56.66
N GLY A 917 10.76 -6.01 55.81
CA GLY A 917 9.41 -5.55 56.14
C GLY A 917 8.69 -4.91 54.97
N GLN A 918 7.90 -5.72 54.31
CA GLN A 918 6.83 -5.34 53.41
C GLN A 918 5.91 -4.32 54.09
N ASP A 919 5.48 -3.33 53.34
CA ASP A 919 4.16 -2.78 53.56
C ASP A 919 3.50 -2.52 52.21
N GLN A 920 2.44 -3.28 52.03
CA GLN A 920 1.42 -3.17 51.00
C GLN A 920 0.48 -2.01 51.34
N GLU A 921 0.35 -1.04 50.44
CA GLU A 921 -0.86 -0.22 50.48
C GLU A 921 -1.94 -0.82 49.59
N LYS A 922 -2.97 -1.30 50.27
CA LYS A 922 -4.24 -1.78 49.74
C LYS A 922 -5.06 -0.62 49.23
N TRP A 923 -5.42 -0.66 47.99
CA TRP A 923 -6.58 0.05 47.47
C TRP A 923 -7.83 -0.81 47.69
N VAL A 924 -8.76 -0.26 48.43
CA VAL A 924 -10.08 -0.87 48.71
C VAL A 924 -11.04 -0.48 47.62
N CYS A 925 -11.45 -1.45 46.81
CA CYS A 925 -12.64 -1.29 45.95
C CYS A 925 -13.88 -1.66 46.76
N TYR A 926 -14.81 -0.75 46.86
CA TYR A 926 -16.20 -1.06 47.26
C TYR A 926 -16.96 -1.53 46.04
N GLY A 927 -17.35 -2.79 46.02
CA GLY A 927 -18.31 -3.31 45.06
C GLY A 927 -19.71 -3.17 45.63
N ASP A 928 -20.65 -2.92 44.78
CA ASP A 928 -22.02 -3.33 45.03
C ASP A 928 -22.64 -3.94 43.78
N GLU A 929 -23.42 -4.97 44.06
CA GLU A 929 -23.96 -5.97 43.14
C GLU A 929 -25.21 -5.52 42.40
N LYS A 930 -25.41 -6.19 41.25
CA LYS A 930 -26.65 -6.55 40.57
C LYS A 930 -27.29 -5.56 39.59
N ARG A 931 -27.22 -5.84 38.31
CA ARG A 931 -28.26 -6.45 37.46
C ARG A 931 -27.98 -6.33 35.95
N LYS A 932 -27.96 -7.50 35.34
CA LYS A 932 -28.53 -7.90 34.03
C LYS A 932 -28.58 -6.92 32.86
N GLY A 933 -27.88 -7.30 31.78
CA GLY A 933 -28.45 -7.43 30.44
C GLY A 933 -28.68 -6.13 29.65
N GLY A 934 -27.99 -6.02 28.57
CA GLY A 934 -28.32 -5.05 27.56
C GLY A 934 -27.25 -4.97 26.49
N TYR A 935 -27.44 -5.66 25.38
CA TYR A 935 -26.69 -5.47 24.15
C TYR A 935 -26.81 -4.01 23.69
N CYS A 936 -25.71 -3.36 23.44
CA CYS A 936 -25.67 -2.15 22.61
C CYS A 936 -24.72 -2.38 21.43
N LYS A 937 -25.31 -2.59 20.26
CA LYS A 937 -24.66 -2.37 18.97
C LYS A 937 -24.26 -0.91 18.88
N MET A 938 -22.97 -0.62 18.75
CA MET A 938 -22.52 0.66 18.23
C MET A 938 -22.26 0.54 16.74
N ASN A 939 -23.07 1.23 15.97
CA ASN A 939 -22.80 1.57 14.58
C ASN A 939 -21.58 2.50 14.52
N SER A 940 -20.47 2.01 14.00
CA SER A 940 -19.33 2.84 13.63
C SER A 940 -19.54 3.39 12.22
N LYS A 941 -19.98 4.62 12.11
CA LYS A 941 -19.74 5.44 10.93
C LYS A 941 -19.00 6.70 11.39
N ASN A 942 -17.88 6.97 10.73
CA ASN A 942 -17.03 8.16 10.80
C ASN A 942 -16.04 8.23 11.98
N MET A 943 -14.91 7.54 11.79
CA MET A 943 -13.62 8.04 12.25
C MET A 943 -12.61 7.83 11.11
N ALA A 944 -12.02 8.92 10.65
CA ALA A 944 -10.89 8.89 9.74
C ALA A 944 -9.73 8.14 10.40
N PRO A 945 -9.00 7.28 9.67
CA PRO A 945 -7.90 6.54 10.26
C PRO A 945 -6.75 7.48 10.60
N SER A 946 -6.19 7.32 11.79
CA SER A 946 -4.96 8.01 12.19
C SER A 946 -3.81 7.67 11.24
N PRO A 947 -2.83 8.57 11.03
CA PRO A 947 -1.72 8.36 10.08
C PRO A 947 -0.91 7.10 10.31
N ASP A 948 -0.98 6.50 11.49
CA ASP A 948 -0.21 5.30 11.85
C ASP A 948 -0.70 4.01 11.19
N LYS A 949 -1.95 3.97 10.69
CA LYS A 949 -2.46 2.77 9.99
C LYS A 949 -2.13 2.72 8.49
N GLN A 950 -1.74 3.85 7.88
CA GLN A 950 -1.41 3.87 6.45
C GLN A 950 -0.01 3.35 6.10
N ILE A 951 0.88 3.15 7.08
CA ILE A 951 2.25 2.66 6.82
C ILE A 951 2.32 1.13 6.80
N PHE A 952 1.34 0.46 7.39
CA PHE A 952 1.31 -1.02 7.42
C PHE A 952 0.65 -1.66 6.20
N THR A 953 -0.05 -0.90 5.35
CA THR A 953 -0.62 -1.41 4.09
C THR A 953 0.38 -1.51 2.96
N SER A 954 1.60 -0.96 3.10
CA SER A 954 2.68 -1.14 2.12
C SER A 954 3.48 -2.43 2.34
N GLU A 955 3.24 -3.18 3.40
CA GLU A 955 3.85 -4.51 3.60
C GLU A 955 3.18 -5.62 2.76
N CYS A 956 2.04 -5.34 2.13
CA CYS A 956 1.36 -6.31 1.26
C CYS A 956 1.66 -6.15 -0.24
N VAL A 957 2.63 -5.33 -0.66
CA VAL A 957 3.00 -5.17 -2.07
C VAL A 957 4.43 -5.65 -2.30
N LEU A 958 4.67 -6.92 -2.05
CA LEU A 958 5.70 -7.70 -2.73
C LEU A 958 5.02 -8.93 -3.36
N LYS A 959 4.12 -8.66 -4.32
CA LYS A 959 3.78 -9.65 -5.34
C LYS A 959 4.29 -9.10 -6.67
N LYS A 960 5.49 -9.48 -7.00
CA LYS A 960 5.94 -9.97 -8.31
C LYS A 960 7.33 -10.54 -8.14
#